data_a8656b89ac8c79533193c0903913e2c4
#
_entry.id   a8656b89ac8c79533193c0903913e2c4
#
_cell.length_a   1.000
_cell.length_b   1.000
_cell.length_c   1.000
_cell.angle_alpha   90.00
_cell.angle_beta   90.00
_cell.angle_gamma   90.00
#
_symmetry.space_group_name_H-M   'P 1'
#
loop_
_entity.id
_entity.type
_entity.pdbx_description
1 polymer ?
#
loop_
_entity_poly.entity_id
_entity_poly.type
_entity_poly.pdbx_seq_one_letter_code
_entity_poly.pdbx_strand_id
1 'polypeptide(L)'
;MKRLLIFSFIILTAISCLARMRTPLYRAFSPTKSISFILEDLQLDNGQQQLFYRITSQGETVVQRSKLGLQMDGILYGQNVSKPKVLKKIIDESYSLKSGKQLQTRNHCMEYRLSFKDKTKRPFQLVVRVYDTGVAFRYVFPDIDNTSHTIQKELTEFSLPQGKAWIHPYDWNDRKKPSYEQFCQNGIQIGTKSPYEQGWAFPMLFETNSRWAMVTEACLDGTYPATHIDNNGENGAYRIRFPEIEEPIIPDAPEPQSSLPWKTPWRVIIIGSDLNTIFTSQIVSHLNPPSEITDTDWIKPGKATWSWWYSGATVRQYKEQLKYVDFCREMGWSYSLIDAGWQQMDGEGVEGVVKYAKEKGVGIWLWYHSGAGRENAPMSVDSLRRKEFKRISELGVKGVKVDFFDTDKQRIITLYPAILKDAADFHLMVDFHGATLPRGWERTWPNLMTTEAIKGAESLGRQTVCDRMAEHNATVVFTRNVVGSMDYTPVTFSNKIRQGVEAFRRTSMAHQLALSVAFESGFLCFADRAEGYQALPQVPKDFLKEVPVAWDESRLLAGYPSDYAVIARRKGEVWYIGAINGKNEARELRFSLPDSCIGKTIHWITDGKDINTFDEKDQYYQGGEVVISVLGNGGFVGKISFPNKASSYPERFIHLNPRGSIKNSFRKFERGGDARVAFLGGSITEMKGWHNMMMDYLSQRFPQSKFHFIEAGIPSMGSTPHAFRLVHDVLSKGKVDLLFFEAAVNDEGNGFTPLEQIRGVEGVVRHILETDPETDIILNHFIHSYSEERTLCGQQPDVIFNHERVANHYAIPSINLAQEISERILDGQFTWKDFGGVHPAPLGHDCYVSSMIRLLEMMWSEGKQMDIIQPHQIPTTQLDEYSYSKGDFLDIHRARLGEGWSIVDSWRPHDGASTRKGFVDVPMLETVKAGAQLTLDFEGRAIGICCVAGPSAGTLEYSVDGSPFKSLDTFTHWSTNLYIPWVYMFETELRIGPHRLVVRMSPQHNERSKGTACQIRDFVVNK
;
A
#
# COMPACT_ATOMS: atom_id res chain seq x y z
N MET A 1 32.32 -72.10 24.43
CA MET A 1 33.22 -71.06 24.97
C MET A 1 33.66 -69.98 23.96
N LYS A 2 33.81 -70.24 22.63
CA LYS A 2 34.19 -69.19 21.67
C LYS A 2 33.12 -68.14 21.29
N ARG A 3 31.86 -68.45 21.51
CA ARG A 3 30.75 -67.46 21.25
C ARG A 3 30.48 -66.48 22.43
N LEU A 4 30.84 -66.84 23.65
CA LEU A 4 30.67 -65.91 24.78
C LEU A 4 31.79 -64.87 24.86
N LEU A 5 32.99 -65.13 24.35
CA LEU A 5 34.14 -64.18 24.34
C LEU A 5 33.96 -63.08 23.29
N ILE A 6 33.25 -63.34 22.18
CA ILE A 6 32.99 -62.32 21.10
C ILE A 6 31.93 -61.32 21.54
N PHE A 7 30.92 -61.79 22.35
CA PHE A 7 29.86 -60.89 22.86
C PHE A 7 30.42 -59.94 24.01
N SER A 8 31.35 -60.39 24.82
CA SER A 8 31.99 -59.58 25.82
C SER A 8 32.99 -58.55 25.25
N PHE A 9 33.60 -58.87 24.11
CA PHE A 9 34.50 -57.87 23.44
C PHE A 9 33.74 -56.80 22.67
N ILE A 10 32.56 -57.13 22.12
CA ILE A 10 31.68 -56.15 21.47
C ILE A 10 31.02 -55.23 22.51
N ILE A 11 30.68 -55.71 23.69
CA ILE A 11 30.11 -54.92 24.78
C ILE A 11 31.19 -54.02 25.40
N LEU A 12 32.44 -54.46 25.52
CA LEU A 12 33.54 -53.63 26.01
C LEU A 12 33.99 -52.56 24.97
N THR A 13 33.93 -52.84 23.66
CA THR A 13 34.16 -51.84 22.61
C THR A 13 33.02 -50.86 22.46
N ALA A 14 31.76 -51.26 22.69
CA ALA A 14 30.61 -50.37 22.70
C ALA A 14 30.57 -49.47 23.96
N ILE A 15 31.13 -49.90 25.09
CA ILE A 15 31.30 -49.08 26.32
C ILE A 15 32.49 -48.12 26.21
N SER A 16 33.50 -48.40 25.38
CA SER A 16 34.59 -47.48 25.12
C SER A 16 34.29 -46.42 24.07
N CYS A 17 33.21 -46.57 23.28
CA CYS A 17 32.66 -45.57 22.37
C CYS A 17 31.58 -44.65 23.00
N LEU A 18 31.22 -44.82 24.27
CA LEU A 18 30.56 -43.81 25.08
C LEU A 18 31.65 -42.78 25.44
N ALA A 19 32.02 -41.93 24.42
CA ALA A 19 32.80 -40.76 24.66
C ALA A 19 32.26 -40.07 25.90
N ARG A 20 33.11 -39.95 26.96
CA ARG A 20 32.80 -39.19 28.16
C ARG A 20 32.11 -37.90 27.75
N MET A 21 30.77 -37.82 27.91
CA MET A 21 30.05 -36.55 27.83
C MET A 21 30.71 -35.63 28.88
N ARG A 22 31.70 -34.85 28.47
CA ARG A 22 32.27 -33.82 29.35
C ARG A 22 31.11 -32.88 29.67
N THR A 23 30.92 -32.59 30.93
CA THR A 23 29.97 -31.58 31.41
C THR A 23 30.29 -30.26 30.72
N PRO A 24 29.33 -29.57 30.08
CA PRO A 24 29.57 -28.28 29.43
C PRO A 24 30.13 -27.30 30.47
N LEU A 25 31.02 -26.43 30.04
CA LEU A 25 31.59 -25.41 30.91
C LEU A 25 30.53 -24.45 31.44
N TYR A 26 29.53 -24.13 30.62
CA TYR A 26 28.33 -23.38 31.00
C TYR A 26 27.17 -23.62 30.04
N ARG A 27 25.92 -23.43 30.52
CA ARG A 27 24.69 -23.36 29.70
C ARG A 27 23.95 -22.07 29.99
N ALA A 28 23.72 -21.27 28.97
CA ALA A 28 22.87 -20.09 28.98
C ALA A 28 21.54 -20.40 28.27
N PHE A 29 20.41 -19.92 28.80
CA PHE A 29 19.07 -20.19 28.29
C PHE A 29 18.34 -18.92 27.97
N SER A 30 17.43 -18.97 26.99
CA SER A 30 16.45 -17.92 26.73
C SER A 30 15.44 -17.80 27.89
N PRO A 31 14.64 -16.71 27.94
CA PRO A 31 13.61 -16.54 28.98
C PRO A 31 12.67 -17.74 29.11
N THR A 32 12.17 -18.30 28.01
CA THR A 32 11.30 -19.50 28.01
C THR A 32 12.09 -20.82 28.06
N LYS A 33 13.40 -20.76 28.03
CA LYS A 33 14.31 -21.93 27.94
C LYS A 33 14.19 -22.73 26.63
N SER A 34 13.55 -22.20 25.62
CA SER A 34 13.39 -22.84 24.29
C SER A 34 14.71 -22.90 23.52
N ILE A 35 15.61 -21.92 23.73
CA ILE A 35 16.93 -21.87 23.12
C ILE A 35 18.00 -21.95 24.20
N SER A 36 19.08 -22.72 23.95
CA SER A 36 20.24 -22.75 24.80
C SER A 36 21.55 -22.54 24.03
N PHE A 37 22.42 -21.67 24.59
CA PHE A 37 23.81 -21.53 24.21
C PHE A 37 24.67 -22.35 25.17
N ILE A 38 25.41 -23.29 24.64
CA ILE A 38 26.19 -24.25 25.41
C ILE A 38 27.66 -24.00 25.15
N LEU A 39 28.39 -23.59 26.19
CA LEU A 39 29.83 -23.36 26.15
C LEU A 39 30.58 -24.61 26.56
N GLU A 40 31.57 -25.01 25.79
CA GLU A 40 32.38 -26.19 25.98
C GLU A 40 33.89 -25.84 25.93
N ASP A 41 34.70 -26.49 26.73
CA ASP A 41 36.19 -26.41 26.69
C ASP A 41 36.71 -27.78 26.28
N LEU A 42 37.32 -27.87 25.11
CA LEU A 42 37.73 -29.14 24.52
C LEU A 42 39.21 -29.18 24.28
N GLN A 43 39.84 -30.32 24.54
CA GLN A 43 41.24 -30.56 24.24
C GLN A 43 41.40 -30.89 22.75
N LEU A 44 42.25 -30.09 22.08
CA LEU A 44 42.67 -30.32 20.70
C LEU A 44 43.76 -31.40 20.64
N ASP A 45 44.04 -31.92 19.42
CA ASP A 45 45.01 -32.97 19.18
C ASP A 45 46.46 -32.55 19.62
N ASN A 46 46.73 -31.27 19.62
CA ASN A 46 47.98 -30.69 20.08
C ASN A 46 48.08 -30.56 21.64
N GLY A 47 47.09 -31.06 22.37
CA GLY A 47 47.02 -31.03 23.82
C GLY A 47 46.50 -29.70 24.43
N GLN A 48 46.27 -28.65 23.60
CA GLN A 48 45.73 -27.36 24.07
C GLN A 48 44.22 -27.46 24.28
N GLN A 49 43.72 -26.77 25.30
CA GLN A 49 42.27 -26.59 25.46
C GLN A 49 41.81 -25.38 24.68
N GLN A 50 40.59 -25.47 24.05
CA GLN A 50 39.96 -24.44 23.22
C GLN A 50 38.48 -24.31 23.53
N LEU A 51 38.00 -23.08 23.62
CA LEU A 51 36.60 -22.79 23.75
C LEU A 51 35.83 -23.09 22.47
N PHE A 52 34.71 -23.76 22.64
CA PHE A 52 33.68 -24.00 21.61
C PHE A 52 32.32 -23.64 22.16
N TYR A 53 31.41 -23.39 21.28
CA TYR A 53 29.99 -23.28 21.60
C TYR A 53 29.13 -24.14 20.64
N ARG A 54 27.93 -24.41 21.09
CA ARG A 54 26.84 -24.92 20.23
C ARG A 54 25.51 -24.35 20.68
N ILE A 55 24.53 -24.32 19.79
CA ILE A 55 23.21 -23.78 20.06
C ILE A 55 22.16 -24.84 19.77
N THR A 56 21.23 -24.99 20.72
CA THR A 56 20.06 -25.87 20.53
C THR A 56 18.79 -25.07 20.65
N SER A 57 17.78 -25.42 19.85
CA SER A 57 16.42 -24.91 19.93
C SER A 57 15.46 -26.08 20.16
N GLN A 58 14.68 -26.04 21.26
CA GLN A 58 13.78 -27.12 21.66
C GLN A 58 14.43 -28.52 21.67
N GLY A 59 15.71 -28.57 22.07
CA GLY A 59 16.50 -29.80 22.14
C GLY A 59 17.26 -30.18 20.86
N GLU A 60 16.91 -29.62 19.71
CA GLU A 60 17.57 -29.87 18.44
C GLU A 60 18.79 -28.95 18.22
N THR A 61 19.85 -29.47 17.61
CA THR A 61 21.05 -28.69 17.33
C THR A 61 20.85 -27.83 16.10
N VAL A 62 20.93 -26.50 16.26
CA VAL A 62 20.87 -25.49 15.20
C VAL A 62 22.25 -25.05 14.77
N VAL A 63 23.16 -24.81 15.74
CA VAL A 63 24.57 -24.55 15.46
C VAL A 63 25.35 -25.67 16.11
N GLN A 64 26.10 -26.37 15.31
CA GLN A 64 26.99 -27.43 15.77
C GLN A 64 28.17 -26.85 16.55
N ARG A 65 29.05 -27.69 17.05
CA ARG A 65 30.23 -27.29 17.79
C ARG A 65 31.12 -26.36 16.96
N SER A 66 31.20 -25.10 17.35
CA SER A 66 31.83 -23.98 16.65
C SER A 66 32.88 -23.34 17.53
N LYS A 67 34.03 -22.98 16.96
CA LYS A 67 35.17 -22.43 17.69
C LYS A 67 34.88 -21.01 18.16
N LEU A 68 35.43 -20.66 19.34
CA LEU A 68 35.46 -19.31 19.90
C LEU A 68 36.89 -18.87 20.18
N GLY A 69 37.15 -17.58 20.08
CA GLY A 69 38.42 -16.97 20.49
C GLY A 69 38.84 -15.87 19.53
N LEU A 70 39.86 -15.16 19.90
CA LEU A 70 40.53 -14.15 19.07
C LEU A 70 42.01 -14.03 19.50
N GLN A 71 42.80 -13.42 18.62
CA GLN A 71 44.18 -13.06 18.91
C GLN A 71 44.30 -11.55 19.02
N MET A 72 44.77 -11.04 20.17
CA MET A 72 45.01 -9.62 20.41
C MET A 72 46.44 -9.44 20.93
N ASP A 73 47.23 -8.57 20.33
CA ASP A 73 48.65 -8.30 20.65
C ASP A 73 49.48 -9.59 20.72
N GLY A 74 49.24 -10.53 19.80
CA GLY A 74 49.94 -11.82 19.77
C GLY A 74 49.37 -12.85 20.75
N ILE A 75 48.52 -12.49 21.69
CA ILE A 75 47.94 -13.37 22.71
C ILE A 75 46.65 -13.99 22.22
N LEU A 76 46.53 -15.32 22.31
CA LEU A 76 45.30 -16.07 21.98
C LEU A 76 44.37 -16.12 23.19
N TYR A 77 43.16 -15.55 23.04
CA TYR A 77 42.05 -15.62 23.98
C TYR A 77 41.08 -16.72 23.56
N GLY A 78 40.52 -17.43 24.55
CA GLY A 78 39.66 -18.61 24.30
C GLY A 78 40.45 -19.94 24.33
N GLN A 79 41.73 -19.92 24.62
CA GLN A 79 42.53 -21.12 24.84
C GLN A 79 42.97 -21.23 26.28
N ASN A 80 42.99 -22.49 26.85
CA ASN A 80 43.43 -22.82 28.20
C ASN A 80 42.74 -21.93 29.26
N VAL A 81 41.44 -21.76 29.17
CA VAL A 81 40.67 -20.87 30.04
C VAL A 81 40.27 -21.55 31.35
N SER A 82 40.20 -20.76 32.42
CA SER A 82 39.62 -21.18 33.68
C SER A 82 38.09 -21.21 33.61
N LYS A 83 37.41 -21.87 34.57
CA LYS A 83 35.95 -21.79 34.70
C LYS A 83 35.52 -20.35 34.90
N PRO A 84 34.58 -19.82 34.11
CA PRO A 84 34.19 -18.41 34.17
C PRO A 84 33.36 -18.09 35.41
N LYS A 85 33.52 -16.86 35.94
CA LYS A 85 32.54 -16.26 36.85
C LYS A 85 31.36 -15.76 35.98
N VAL A 86 30.15 -16.11 36.35
CA VAL A 86 28.97 -15.80 35.56
C VAL A 86 28.07 -14.82 36.30
N LEU A 87 27.71 -13.72 35.63
CA LEU A 87 26.63 -12.81 36.01
C LEU A 87 25.53 -12.96 34.97
N LYS A 88 24.28 -12.97 35.43
CA LYS A 88 23.11 -13.05 34.56
C LYS A 88 22.09 -11.99 34.93
N LYS A 89 21.44 -11.42 33.94
CA LYS A 89 20.31 -10.51 34.12
C LYS A 89 19.29 -10.71 33.00
N ILE A 90 18.03 -10.39 33.28
CA ILE A 90 17.01 -10.24 32.25
C ILE A 90 17.10 -8.84 31.64
N ILE A 91 16.96 -8.73 30.36
CA ILE A 91 16.72 -7.48 29.64
C ILE A 91 15.26 -7.54 29.23
N ASP A 92 14.50 -6.53 29.59
CA ASP A 92 13.10 -6.36 29.21
C ASP A 92 12.83 -4.87 29.07
N GLU A 93 12.88 -4.37 27.87
CA GLU A 93 12.70 -2.96 27.55
C GLU A 93 11.87 -2.79 26.28
N SER A 94 10.97 -1.85 26.26
CA SER A 94 10.22 -1.46 25.09
C SER A 94 10.69 -0.11 24.58
N TYR A 95 10.73 0.06 23.26
CA TYR A 95 11.12 1.31 22.63
C TYR A 95 10.44 1.46 21.27
N SER A 96 10.45 2.70 20.75
CA SER A 96 9.87 3.04 19.44
C SER A 96 10.96 3.33 18.44
N LEU A 97 10.77 2.87 17.20
CA LEU A 97 11.55 3.27 16.02
C LEU A 97 10.75 4.30 15.20
N LYS A 98 11.42 5.09 14.35
CA LYS A 98 10.76 6.01 13.41
C LYS A 98 10.39 5.35 12.09
N SER A 99 11.15 4.32 11.68
CA SER A 99 10.92 3.50 10.49
C SER A 99 11.18 2.03 10.81
N GLY A 100 10.82 1.12 9.92
CA GLY A 100 11.05 -0.30 10.09
C GLY A 100 9.81 -1.17 9.97
N LYS A 101 10.01 -2.45 10.14
CA LYS A 101 8.97 -3.51 10.06
C LYS A 101 7.94 -3.44 11.18
N GLN A 102 8.33 -2.87 12.31
CA GLN A 102 7.52 -2.74 13.52
C GLN A 102 8.01 -1.57 14.35
N LEU A 103 7.20 -0.52 14.46
CA LEU A 103 7.58 0.73 15.14
C LEU A 103 7.65 0.59 16.65
N GLN A 104 6.75 -0.19 17.25
CA GLN A 104 6.77 -0.49 18.69
C GLN A 104 7.38 -1.87 18.89
N THR A 105 8.48 -1.93 19.62
CA THR A 105 9.22 -3.19 19.78
C THR A 105 9.64 -3.43 21.21
N ARG A 106 9.81 -4.70 21.58
CA ARG A 106 10.24 -5.14 22.92
C ARG A 106 11.50 -5.98 22.80
N ASN A 107 12.56 -5.51 23.43
CA ASN A 107 13.81 -6.26 23.60
C ASN A 107 13.72 -7.11 24.86
N HIS A 108 13.51 -8.41 24.69
CA HIS A 108 13.34 -9.35 25.80
C HIS A 108 14.29 -10.53 25.65
N CYS A 109 15.30 -10.62 26.53
CA CYS A 109 16.30 -11.69 26.50
C CYS A 109 16.97 -11.90 27.86
N MET A 110 17.70 -12.99 27.99
CA MET A 110 18.62 -13.24 29.10
C MET A 110 20.05 -12.86 28.66
N GLU A 111 20.70 -11.95 29.38
CA GLU A 111 22.12 -11.62 29.19
C GLU A 111 22.97 -12.39 30.24
N TYR A 112 24.04 -13.03 29.75
CA TYR A 112 25.05 -13.74 30.54
C TYR A 112 26.40 -13.11 30.28
N ARG A 113 27.12 -12.69 31.35
CA ARG A 113 28.52 -12.22 31.29
C ARG A 113 29.42 -13.29 31.90
N LEU A 114 30.16 -13.98 31.04
CA LEU A 114 31.07 -15.03 31.43
C LEU A 114 32.49 -14.41 31.48
N SER A 115 32.97 -14.15 32.69
CA SER A 115 34.29 -13.51 32.93
C SER A 115 35.35 -14.55 33.15
N PHE A 116 36.43 -14.48 32.36
CA PHE A 116 37.58 -15.35 32.43
C PHE A 116 38.75 -14.58 33.00
N LYS A 117 39.49 -15.18 33.94
CA LYS A 117 40.70 -14.65 34.53
C LYS A 117 41.80 -15.66 34.32
N ASP A 118 42.91 -15.23 33.74
CA ASP A 118 44.12 -15.99 33.60
C ASP A 118 45.24 -15.16 34.23
N LYS A 119 46.21 -15.84 34.89
CA LYS A 119 47.37 -15.17 35.52
C LYS A 119 48.34 -14.57 34.49
N THR A 120 48.30 -15.07 33.27
CA THR A 120 49.22 -14.75 32.17
C THR A 120 48.57 -13.88 31.08
N LYS A 121 47.26 -13.62 31.14
CA LYS A 121 46.48 -12.90 30.12
C LYS A 121 45.64 -11.82 30.77
N ARG A 122 45.31 -10.79 30.01
CA ARG A 122 44.32 -9.81 30.43
C ARG A 122 42.96 -10.48 30.64
N PRO A 123 42.15 -10.02 31.62
CA PRO A 123 40.82 -10.53 31.81
C PRO A 123 39.93 -10.20 30.57
N PHE A 124 39.14 -11.15 30.16
CA PHE A 124 38.15 -10.92 29.09
C PHE A 124 36.81 -11.52 29.50
N GLN A 125 35.78 -11.06 28.82
CA GLN A 125 34.42 -11.57 29.00
C GLN A 125 33.86 -12.04 27.66
N LEU A 126 33.11 -13.12 27.68
CA LEU A 126 32.15 -13.48 26.64
C LEU A 126 30.75 -13.05 27.12
N VAL A 127 30.16 -12.04 26.46
CA VAL A 127 28.82 -11.58 26.76
C VAL A 127 27.89 -12.28 25.80
N VAL A 128 26.86 -12.99 26.31
CA VAL A 128 25.92 -13.75 25.52
C VAL A 128 24.50 -13.28 25.84
N ARG A 129 23.72 -12.90 24.84
CA ARG A 129 22.30 -12.64 24.93
C ARG A 129 21.54 -13.78 24.25
N VAL A 130 20.63 -14.40 24.99
CA VAL A 130 19.80 -15.50 24.50
C VAL A 130 18.36 -15.04 24.46
N TYR A 131 17.82 -14.89 23.25
CA TYR A 131 16.43 -14.57 22.94
C TYR A 131 15.66 -15.88 22.72
N ASP A 132 14.33 -15.83 22.76
CA ASP A 132 13.51 -16.99 22.38
C ASP A 132 13.52 -17.24 20.85
N THR A 133 14.08 -16.30 20.08
CA THR A 133 14.22 -16.36 18.61
C THR A 133 15.65 -16.22 18.13
N GLY A 134 16.65 -16.41 18.99
CA GLY A 134 18.05 -16.33 18.58
C GLY A 134 19.06 -16.12 19.69
N VAL A 135 20.32 -16.02 19.29
CA VAL A 135 21.46 -15.83 20.19
C VAL A 135 22.38 -14.75 19.62
N ALA A 136 22.89 -13.88 20.46
CA ALA A 136 23.99 -12.99 20.12
C ALA A 136 25.12 -13.08 21.17
N PHE A 137 26.36 -12.98 20.72
CA PHE A 137 27.48 -12.94 21.62
C PHE A 137 28.63 -12.04 21.12
N ARG A 138 29.46 -11.54 22.04
CA ARG A 138 30.64 -10.72 21.73
C ARG A 138 31.70 -10.87 22.79
N TYR A 139 32.94 -10.51 22.43
CA TYR A 139 34.05 -10.41 23.37
C TYR A 139 34.09 -9.00 23.94
N VAL A 140 34.49 -8.89 25.23
CA VAL A 140 34.67 -7.62 25.94
C VAL A 140 35.96 -7.68 26.76
N PHE A 141 36.80 -6.70 26.58
CA PHE A 141 38.01 -6.45 27.37
C PHE A 141 37.72 -5.28 28.32
N PRO A 142 37.47 -5.54 29.62
CA PRO A 142 36.97 -4.53 30.54
C PRO A 142 38.01 -3.65 31.19
N ASP A 143 39.32 -3.97 31.08
CA ASP A 143 40.40 -3.19 31.64
C ASP A 143 40.40 -1.78 31.02
N ILE A 144 40.99 -0.83 31.73
CA ILE A 144 41.21 0.54 31.27
C ILE A 144 42.66 0.68 30.90
N ASP A 145 42.93 0.95 29.64
CA ASP A 145 44.27 1.13 29.11
C ASP A 145 44.22 2.08 27.91
N ASN A 146 44.96 3.16 27.95
CA ASN A 146 44.95 4.18 26.90
C ASN A 146 45.91 3.84 25.73
N THR A 147 46.59 2.68 25.78
CA THR A 147 47.41 2.22 24.65
C THR A 147 46.55 1.60 23.56
N SER A 148 47.03 1.67 22.34
CA SER A 148 46.35 1.04 21.19
C SER A 148 46.63 -0.46 21.18
N HIS A 149 45.61 -1.26 21.09
CA HIS A 149 45.62 -2.71 20.95
C HIS A 149 45.17 -3.12 19.58
N THR A 150 45.71 -4.21 19.03
CA THR A 150 45.31 -4.75 17.71
C THR A 150 44.78 -6.16 17.84
N ILE A 151 43.62 -6.44 17.32
CA ILE A 151 43.12 -7.81 17.16
C ILE A 151 43.52 -8.31 15.78
N GLN A 152 44.49 -9.20 15.74
CA GLN A 152 45.07 -9.74 14.52
C GLN A 152 44.15 -10.77 13.85
N LYS A 153 43.36 -11.51 14.66
CA LYS A 153 42.48 -12.57 14.12
C LYS A 153 41.32 -12.87 15.05
N GLU A 154 40.17 -13.10 14.48
CA GLU A 154 39.01 -13.67 15.17
C GLU A 154 38.86 -15.15 14.76
N LEU A 155 38.70 -16.04 15.75
CA LEU A 155 38.58 -17.48 15.54
C LEU A 155 37.15 -17.95 15.57
N THR A 156 36.20 -17.04 15.69
CA THR A 156 34.75 -17.35 15.76
C THR A 156 34.31 -18.05 14.51
N GLU A 157 33.65 -19.20 14.67
CA GLU A 157 33.09 -20.03 13.64
C GLU A 157 31.59 -20.20 13.84
N PHE A 158 30.91 -20.53 12.72
CA PHE A 158 29.49 -20.92 12.66
C PHE A 158 29.42 -22.24 11.91
N SER A 159 29.28 -23.37 12.63
CA SER A 159 29.18 -24.70 12.04
C SER A 159 27.70 -25.08 11.97
N LEU A 160 27.16 -25.18 10.77
CA LEU A 160 25.74 -25.50 10.53
C LEU A 160 25.57 -26.98 10.20
N PRO A 161 24.44 -27.61 10.59
CA PRO A 161 24.08 -28.94 10.08
C PRO A 161 23.92 -28.93 8.57
N GLN A 162 23.78 -30.10 7.97
CA GLN A 162 23.45 -30.21 6.55
C GLN A 162 22.13 -29.49 6.23
N GLY A 163 22.06 -28.93 5.03
CA GLY A 163 20.90 -28.18 4.59
C GLY A 163 21.20 -27.28 3.41
N LYS A 164 20.37 -26.29 3.20
CA LYS A 164 20.50 -25.31 2.10
C LYS A 164 20.87 -23.94 2.65
N ALA A 165 21.46 -23.13 1.79
CA ALA A 165 21.85 -21.77 2.11
C ALA A 165 21.47 -20.79 0.99
N TRP A 166 21.11 -19.56 1.39
CA TRP A 166 20.92 -18.40 0.53
C TRP A 166 21.88 -17.32 1.04
N ILE A 167 22.98 -17.17 0.33
CA ILE A 167 24.07 -16.28 0.68
C ILE A 167 24.63 -15.63 -0.58
N HIS A 168 25.01 -14.36 -0.51
CA HIS A 168 25.73 -13.78 -1.62
C HIS A 168 27.23 -13.79 -1.37
N PRO A 169 28.04 -13.90 -2.45
CA PRO A 169 29.49 -13.81 -2.33
C PRO A 169 29.89 -12.44 -1.77
N TYR A 170 31.00 -12.37 -1.05
CA TYR A 170 31.60 -11.08 -0.74
C TYR A 170 31.88 -10.34 -2.05
N ASP A 171 31.40 -9.09 -2.15
CA ASP A 171 31.45 -8.36 -3.41
C ASP A 171 32.87 -7.96 -3.76
N TRP A 172 33.52 -8.75 -4.60
CA TRP A 172 34.88 -8.58 -5.05
C TRP A 172 34.94 -8.50 -6.57
N ASN A 173 34.69 -7.31 -7.09
CA ASN A 173 34.69 -7.03 -8.52
C ASN A 173 36.05 -6.46 -8.98
N ASP A 174 36.16 -6.07 -10.25
CA ASP A 174 37.37 -5.45 -10.82
C ASP A 174 37.87 -4.21 -10.07
N ARG A 175 37.02 -3.55 -9.29
CA ARG A 175 37.35 -2.39 -8.45
C ARG A 175 37.83 -2.78 -7.06
N LYS A 176 37.78 -4.06 -6.69
CA LYS A 176 38.20 -4.63 -5.39
C LYS A 176 37.54 -3.93 -4.20
N LYS A 177 36.23 -3.66 -4.28
CA LYS A 177 35.46 -2.94 -3.28
C LYS A 177 34.18 -3.66 -2.90
N PRO A 178 33.85 -3.77 -1.61
CA PRO A 178 32.56 -4.28 -1.18
C PRO A 178 31.51 -3.17 -1.27
N SER A 179 30.43 -3.39 -2.04
CA SER A 179 29.22 -2.58 -2.05
C SER A 179 27.97 -3.42 -1.83
N TYR A 180 28.13 -4.72 -1.71
CA TYR A 180 27.07 -5.71 -1.46
C TYR A 180 26.01 -5.81 -2.57
N GLU A 181 26.33 -5.33 -3.77
CA GLU A 181 25.47 -5.31 -4.94
C GLU A 181 25.56 -6.61 -5.77
N GLN A 182 25.49 -7.76 -5.12
CA GLN A 182 25.58 -9.08 -5.74
C GLN A 182 24.27 -9.87 -5.65
N PHE A 183 24.10 -10.84 -6.53
CA PHE A 183 23.04 -11.83 -6.42
C PHE A 183 23.40 -12.91 -5.39
N CYS A 184 22.40 -13.36 -4.63
CA CYS A 184 22.57 -14.56 -3.80
C CYS A 184 22.83 -15.81 -4.66
N GLN A 185 23.60 -16.72 -4.10
CA GLN A 185 23.61 -18.12 -4.49
C GLN A 185 22.44 -18.81 -3.76
N ASN A 186 21.40 -19.16 -4.51
CA ASN A 186 20.11 -19.59 -3.94
C ASN A 186 20.06 -21.10 -3.75
N GLY A 187 19.74 -21.55 -2.54
CA GLY A 187 19.49 -22.97 -2.21
C GLY A 187 20.71 -23.88 -2.37
N ILE A 188 21.92 -23.32 -2.29
CA ILE A 188 23.16 -24.10 -2.34
C ILE A 188 23.33 -24.95 -1.09
N GLN A 189 24.08 -26.05 -1.20
CA GLN A 189 24.40 -26.88 -0.02
C GLN A 189 25.26 -26.10 0.98
N ILE A 190 24.96 -26.25 2.28
CA ILE A 190 25.80 -25.71 3.36
C ILE A 190 27.20 -26.28 3.22
N GLY A 191 28.23 -25.44 3.29
CA GLY A 191 29.62 -25.80 3.05
C GLY A 191 30.11 -25.63 1.61
N THR A 192 29.24 -25.20 0.67
CA THR A 192 29.67 -24.80 -0.68
C THR A 192 30.67 -23.65 -0.60
N LYS A 193 31.74 -23.71 -1.36
CA LYS A 193 32.73 -22.62 -1.46
C LYS A 193 32.14 -21.45 -2.26
N SER A 194 32.46 -20.23 -1.85
CA SER A 194 32.17 -19.02 -2.60
C SER A 194 32.86 -19.05 -3.98
N PRO A 195 32.24 -18.45 -5.00
CA PRO A 195 32.89 -18.27 -6.29
C PRO A 195 34.10 -17.31 -6.23
N TYR A 196 34.23 -16.53 -5.15
CA TYR A 196 35.38 -15.63 -4.91
C TYR A 196 36.19 -16.10 -3.71
N GLU A 197 37.52 -15.95 -3.78
CA GLU A 197 38.45 -16.30 -2.69
C GLU A 197 38.17 -15.51 -1.40
N GLN A 198 37.56 -14.33 -1.51
CA GLN A 198 37.18 -13.47 -0.41
C GLN A 198 36.02 -14.01 0.42
N GLY A 199 35.38 -15.09 -0.06
CA GLY A 199 34.38 -15.82 0.70
C GLY A 199 32.97 -15.23 0.56
N TRP A 200 32.21 -15.19 1.67
CA TRP A 200 30.80 -14.90 1.71
C TRP A 200 30.49 -13.63 2.50
N ALA A 201 29.44 -12.94 2.13
CA ALA A 201 28.92 -11.79 2.86
C ALA A 201 27.77 -12.14 3.81
N PHE A 202 27.56 -11.32 4.82
CA PHE A 202 26.33 -11.31 5.60
C PHE A 202 25.16 -10.65 4.83
N PRO A 203 23.89 -10.86 5.26
CA PRO A 203 23.43 -11.94 6.13
C PRO A 203 23.39 -13.28 5.39
N MET A 204 23.57 -14.35 6.13
CA MET A 204 23.58 -15.71 5.60
C MET A 204 22.31 -16.43 6.09
N LEU A 205 21.41 -16.82 5.21
CA LEU A 205 20.22 -17.58 5.57
C LEU A 205 20.42 -19.07 5.30
N PHE A 206 20.02 -19.89 6.27
CA PHE A 206 20.16 -21.35 6.24
C PHE A 206 18.84 -22.05 6.54
N GLU A 207 18.52 -23.06 5.76
CA GLU A 207 17.50 -24.06 6.03
C GLU A 207 18.20 -25.36 6.43
N THR A 208 18.03 -25.77 7.66
CA THR A 208 18.49 -27.08 8.16
C THR A 208 17.30 -28.05 8.21
N ASN A 209 17.52 -29.31 8.57
CA ASN A 209 16.46 -30.32 8.56
C ASN A 209 15.22 -29.95 9.43
N SER A 210 15.38 -29.06 10.41
CA SER A 210 14.32 -28.75 11.39
C SER A 210 14.14 -27.28 11.68
N ARG A 211 15.03 -26.40 11.25
CA ARG A 211 15.04 -24.98 11.64
C ARG A 211 15.57 -24.09 10.52
N TRP A 212 15.11 -22.84 10.56
CA TRP A 212 15.72 -21.74 9.84
C TRP A 212 16.70 -21.02 10.75
N ALA A 213 17.84 -20.64 10.20
CA ALA A 213 18.86 -19.85 10.93
C ALA A 213 19.39 -18.75 10.01
N MET A 214 19.60 -17.56 10.59
CA MET A 214 20.28 -16.46 9.90
C MET A 214 21.49 -16.03 10.71
N VAL A 215 22.65 -15.95 10.07
CA VAL A 215 23.88 -15.47 10.70
C VAL A 215 24.21 -14.07 10.18
N THR A 216 24.49 -13.15 11.09
CA THR A 216 24.88 -11.77 10.78
C THR A 216 25.69 -11.16 11.95
N GLU A 217 25.97 -9.85 11.85
CA GLU A 217 26.56 -9.08 12.95
C GLU A 217 25.77 -7.81 13.25
N ALA A 218 25.99 -7.20 14.43
CA ALA A 218 25.30 -6.01 14.85
C ALA A 218 26.18 -5.09 15.70
N CYS A 219 25.80 -3.80 15.78
CA CYS A 219 26.42 -2.79 16.65
C CYS A 219 27.89 -2.54 16.31
N LEU A 220 28.15 -2.04 15.08
CA LEU A 220 29.43 -1.47 14.71
C LEU A 220 29.53 -0.02 15.24
N ASP A 221 30.41 0.24 16.20
CA ASP A 221 30.54 1.56 16.85
C ASP A 221 31.73 2.38 16.33
N GLY A 222 32.37 1.93 15.26
CA GLY A 222 33.55 2.55 14.69
C GLY A 222 34.89 2.03 15.26
N THR A 223 34.88 1.22 16.32
CA THR A 223 36.11 0.63 16.90
C THR A 223 36.47 -0.71 16.29
N TYR A 224 35.73 -1.18 15.30
CA TYR A 224 35.92 -2.45 14.61
C TYR A 224 35.51 -2.32 13.13
N PRO A 225 36.19 -3.05 12.21
CA PRO A 225 35.72 -3.10 10.80
C PRO A 225 34.43 -3.89 10.68
N ALA A 226 33.71 -3.74 9.60
CA ALA A 226 32.71 -4.72 9.24
C ALA A 226 33.38 -6.01 8.78
N THR A 227 32.77 -7.15 9.10
CA THR A 227 33.38 -8.45 8.81
C THR A 227 32.58 -9.22 7.78
N HIS A 228 33.24 -10.16 7.15
CA HIS A 228 32.65 -11.13 6.24
C HIS A 228 33.13 -12.55 6.63
N ILE A 229 32.83 -13.53 5.80
CA ILE A 229 33.04 -14.95 6.07
C ILE A 229 34.11 -15.51 5.14
N ASP A 230 35.09 -16.15 5.69
CA ASP A 230 36.16 -16.84 4.96
C ASP A 230 35.58 -17.96 4.02
N ASN A 231 36.31 -18.22 2.95
CA ASN A 231 35.94 -19.25 1.95
C ASN A 231 36.22 -20.70 2.43
N ASN A 232 36.23 -20.92 3.72
CA ASN A 232 36.54 -22.20 4.36
C ASN A 232 35.30 -23.00 4.75
N GLY A 233 34.19 -22.85 4.04
CA GLY A 233 32.92 -23.51 4.36
C GLY A 233 32.91 -25.05 4.36
N GLU A 234 34.09 -25.69 4.49
CA GLU A 234 34.17 -27.15 4.56
C GLU A 234 33.40 -27.69 5.77
N ASN A 235 32.62 -28.71 5.57
CA ASN A 235 31.78 -29.33 6.60
C ASN A 235 30.76 -28.38 7.27
N GLY A 236 30.35 -27.29 6.59
CA GLY A 236 29.38 -26.31 7.11
C GLY A 236 29.96 -25.38 8.17
N ALA A 237 31.28 -25.28 8.30
CA ALA A 237 31.94 -24.33 9.22
C ALA A 237 32.31 -23.05 8.48
N TYR A 238 31.76 -21.93 8.92
CA TYR A 238 31.99 -20.59 8.39
C TYR A 238 32.76 -19.76 9.43
N ARG A 239 33.88 -19.12 9.06
CA ARG A 239 34.75 -18.37 9.97
C ARG A 239 34.71 -16.88 9.64
N ILE A 240 34.75 -16.04 10.68
CA ILE A 240 34.93 -14.60 10.54
C ILE A 240 36.22 -14.28 9.81
N ARG A 241 36.15 -13.35 8.87
CA ARG A 241 37.26 -12.76 8.13
C ARG A 241 37.16 -11.24 8.18
N PHE A 242 38.32 -10.58 8.32
CA PHE A 242 38.47 -9.13 8.26
C PHE A 242 38.47 -8.66 6.79
N PRO A 243 38.26 -7.34 6.55
CA PRO A 243 38.37 -6.76 5.21
C PRO A 243 39.64 -7.15 4.50
N GLU A 244 39.61 -7.10 3.16
CA GLU A 244 40.77 -7.39 2.35
C GLU A 244 41.78 -6.21 2.40
N ILE A 245 43.08 -6.51 2.41
CA ILE A 245 44.09 -5.46 2.42
C ILE A 245 44.07 -4.61 1.15
N GLU A 246 43.68 -5.22 0.03
CA GLU A 246 43.59 -4.60 -1.28
C GLU A 246 42.31 -3.79 -1.48
N GLU A 247 41.39 -3.77 -0.54
CA GLU A 247 40.24 -2.88 -0.62
C GLU A 247 40.69 -1.45 -0.82
N PRO A 248 40.04 -0.69 -1.76
CA PRO A 248 40.52 0.63 -2.12
C PRO A 248 40.54 1.56 -0.92
N ILE A 249 41.24 2.67 -1.14
CA ILE A 249 41.28 3.80 -0.24
C ILE A 249 42.20 3.59 0.93
N ILE A 250 43.40 4.06 0.75
CA ILE A 250 44.45 4.26 1.74
C ILE A 250 45.04 2.93 2.27
N PRO A 251 46.32 2.87 2.51
CA PRO A 251 46.99 1.73 3.15
C PRO A 251 46.59 1.65 4.62
N ASP A 252 45.31 1.33 4.91
CA ASP A 252 44.84 1.01 6.25
C ASP A 252 44.88 -0.49 6.45
N ALA A 253 45.37 -0.89 7.63
CA ALA A 253 45.32 -2.29 8.02
C ALA A 253 43.87 -2.79 8.12
N PRO A 254 43.59 -4.03 7.71
CA PRO A 254 42.27 -4.64 7.89
C PRO A 254 41.97 -4.97 9.35
N GLU A 255 43.02 -5.10 10.20
CA GLU A 255 42.87 -5.47 11.59
C GLU A 255 42.35 -4.30 12.42
N PRO A 256 41.34 -4.55 13.28
CA PRO A 256 40.86 -3.53 14.18
C PRO A 256 41.84 -3.09 15.24
N GLN A 257 41.81 -1.80 15.54
CA GLN A 257 42.62 -1.16 16.57
C GLN A 257 41.80 -0.29 17.51
N SER A 258 41.96 -0.42 18.81
CA SER A 258 41.31 0.41 19.82
C SER A 258 42.05 0.40 21.15
N SER A 259 41.78 1.39 21.99
CA SER A 259 42.15 1.36 23.42
C SER A 259 41.13 0.55 24.23
N LEU A 260 41.44 0.23 25.47
CA LEU A 260 40.55 -0.45 26.40
C LEU A 260 39.79 0.59 27.27
N PRO A 261 38.54 0.32 27.68
CA PRO A 261 37.80 -0.93 27.51
C PRO A 261 37.28 -1.11 26.07
N TRP A 262 37.40 -2.34 25.54
CA TRP A 262 37.04 -2.62 24.16
C TRP A 262 36.01 -3.76 24.06
N LYS A 263 35.03 -3.62 23.14
CA LYS A 263 34.00 -4.62 22.83
C LYS A 263 33.96 -4.86 21.34
N THR A 264 33.95 -6.13 20.94
CA THR A 264 33.73 -6.46 19.52
C THR A 264 32.26 -6.27 19.13
N PRO A 265 31.91 -6.20 17.83
CA PRO A 265 30.56 -6.32 17.37
C PRO A 265 29.89 -7.61 17.88
N TRP A 266 28.54 -7.60 17.90
CA TRP A 266 27.80 -8.81 18.21
C TRP A 266 27.83 -9.77 17.03
N ARG A 267 28.10 -11.04 17.28
CA ARG A 267 27.84 -12.15 16.37
C ARG A 267 26.44 -12.65 16.63
N VAL A 268 25.57 -12.63 15.60
CA VAL A 268 24.13 -12.80 15.73
C VAL A 268 23.68 -14.05 14.98
N ILE A 269 22.92 -14.89 15.64
CA ILE A 269 22.25 -16.05 15.05
C ILE A 269 20.75 -15.93 15.36
N ILE A 270 19.95 -15.55 14.36
CA ILE A 270 18.50 -15.56 14.45
C ILE A 270 18.02 -16.97 14.15
N ILE A 271 17.05 -17.49 14.92
CA ILE A 271 16.59 -18.88 14.83
C ILE A 271 15.07 -18.90 14.82
N GLY A 272 14.47 -19.58 13.85
CA GLY A 272 13.04 -19.75 13.72
C GLY A 272 12.64 -21.19 13.39
N SER A 273 11.47 -21.59 13.81
CA SER A 273 10.80 -22.79 13.31
C SER A 273 10.25 -22.58 11.90
N ASP A 274 10.05 -21.33 11.51
CA ASP A 274 9.50 -20.89 10.24
C ASP A 274 10.19 -19.60 9.76
N LEU A 275 9.93 -19.26 8.51
CA LEU A 275 10.50 -18.07 7.89
C LEU A 275 9.89 -16.76 8.42
N ASN A 276 8.66 -16.77 8.96
CA ASN A 276 8.05 -15.57 9.53
C ASN A 276 8.84 -15.10 10.76
N THR A 277 9.35 -16.03 11.58
CA THR A 277 10.22 -15.72 12.73
C THR A 277 11.53 -15.04 12.29
N ILE A 278 12.11 -15.46 11.17
CA ILE A 278 13.30 -14.83 10.59
C ILE A 278 12.93 -13.43 10.06
N PHE A 279 11.88 -13.34 9.24
CA PHE A 279 11.41 -12.13 8.58
C PHE A 279 11.07 -11.00 9.57
N THR A 280 10.42 -11.34 10.69
CA THR A 280 9.98 -10.35 11.69
C THR A 280 11.03 -9.99 12.73
N SER A 281 12.21 -10.64 12.73
CA SER A 281 13.24 -10.45 13.75
C SER A 281 13.69 -8.99 13.85
N GLN A 282 13.86 -8.54 15.10
CA GLN A 282 14.38 -7.21 15.47
C GLN A 282 15.70 -7.32 16.25
N ILE A 283 16.31 -8.51 16.32
CA ILE A 283 17.50 -8.76 17.18
C ILE A 283 18.65 -7.84 16.81
N VAL A 284 18.85 -7.54 15.53
CA VAL A 284 19.93 -6.63 15.08
C VAL A 284 19.77 -5.23 15.70
N SER A 285 18.57 -4.66 15.66
CA SER A 285 18.28 -3.36 16.29
C SER A 285 18.37 -3.44 17.82
N HIS A 286 17.88 -4.52 18.45
CA HIS A 286 17.92 -4.72 19.91
C HIS A 286 19.35 -4.69 20.50
N LEU A 287 20.34 -5.03 19.71
CA LEU A 287 21.74 -5.12 20.14
C LEU A 287 22.47 -3.77 20.13
N ASN A 288 21.86 -2.74 19.58
CA ASN A 288 22.40 -1.37 19.55
C ASN A 288 21.99 -0.58 20.80
N PRO A 289 22.75 0.45 21.18
CA PRO A 289 22.37 1.35 22.26
C PRO A 289 21.04 2.05 22.02
N PRO A 290 20.37 2.57 23.08
CA PRO A 290 19.23 3.47 22.94
C PRO A 290 19.57 4.71 22.09
N SER A 291 18.52 5.41 21.64
CA SER A 291 18.68 6.64 20.86
C SER A 291 19.52 7.69 21.58
N GLU A 292 20.44 8.29 20.86
CA GLU A 292 21.23 9.46 21.28
C GLU A 292 20.53 10.78 20.90
N ILE A 293 19.44 10.72 20.13
CA ILE A 293 18.63 11.87 19.74
C ILE A 293 17.41 11.96 20.68
N THR A 294 17.26 13.09 21.38
CA THR A 294 16.16 13.31 22.32
C THR A 294 14.92 13.85 21.63
N ASP A 295 15.06 14.84 20.74
CA ASP A 295 13.98 15.35 19.90
C ASP A 295 14.01 14.64 18.55
N THR A 296 13.00 13.84 18.29
CA THR A 296 12.88 13.04 17.07
C THR A 296 11.66 13.47 16.22
N ASP A 297 10.99 14.58 16.54
CA ASP A 297 9.74 14.97 15.86
C ASP A 297 9.97 15.51 14.45
N TRP A 298 11.19 15.95 14.15
CA TRP A 298 11.60 16.36 12.81
C TRP A 298 11.89 15.18 11.86
N ILE A 299 12.07 13.96 12.38
CA ILE A 299 12.34 12.74 11.60
C ILE A 299 11.03 12.22 11.03
N LYS A 300 10.86 12.29 9.72
CA LYS A 300 9.65 11.91 9.00
C LYS A 300 10.00 10.94 7.87
N PRO A 301 9.82 9.64 8.07
CA PRO A 301 9.90 8.67 6.96
C PRO A 301 8.95 9.06 5.82
N GLY A 302 9.34 8.78 4.58
CA GLY A 302 8.51 9.19 3.45
C GLY A 302 8.93 8.60 2.11
N LYS A 303 8.09 8.84 1.11
CA LYS A 303 8.33 8.46 -0.28
C LYS A 303 9.02 9.60 -1.03
N ALA A 304 9.88 9.25 -1.99
CA ALA A 304 10.65 10.21 -2.76
C ALA A 304 10.58 9.95 -4.27
N THR A 305 10.60 11.04 -5.05
CA THR A 305 10.89 11.00 -6.47
C THR A 305 12.39 11.08 -6.72
N TRP A 306 12.86 10.47 -7.83
CA TRP A 306 14.29 10.41 -8.16
C TRP A 306 14.51 10.38 -9.68
N SER A 307 15.10 11.45 -10.22
CA SER A 307 15.23 11.61 -11.67
C SER A 307 16.48 10.97 -12.28
N TRP A 308 17.52 10.81 -11.46
CA TRP A 308 18.86 10.45 -11.93
C TRP A 308 18.91 9.07 -12.62
N TRP A 309 18.20 8.11 -12.08
CA TRP A 309 18.26 6.75 -12.59
C TRP A 309 17.77 6.62 -14.03
N TYR A 310 16.68 7.30 -14.38
CA TYR A 310 16.19 7.33 -15.75
C TYR A 310 17.16 8.06 -16.69
N SER A 311 17.68 9.21 -16.28
CA SER A 311 18.67 9.99 -17.02
C SER A 311 19.50 10.87 -16.09
N GLY A 312 20.78 10.54 -15.92
CA GLY A 312 21.70 11.31 -15.05
C GLY A 312 21.91 12.76 -15.46
N ALA A 313 21.53 13.16 -16.68
CA ALA A 313 21.59 14.56 -17.11
C ALA A 313 20.54 15.45 -16.43
N THR A 314 19.43 14.88 -15.97
CA THR A 314 18.29 15.62 -15.37
C THR A 314 18.67 16.38 -14.11
N VAL A 315 19.62 15.87 -13.31
CA VAL A 315 20.04 16.49 -12.05
C VAL A 315 20.71 17.86 -12.23
N ARG A 316 21.19 18.18 -13.44
CA ARG A 316 21.79 19.47 -13.79
C ARG A 316 20.82 20.43 -14.45
N GLN A 317 19.56 20.01 -14.64
CA GLN A 317 18.54 20.77 -15.33
C GLN A 317 17.50 21.29 -14.34
N TYR A 318 17.58 22.57 -13.98
CA TYR A 318 16.70 23.21 -13.02
C TYR A 318 15.21 22.95 -13.32
N LYS A 319 14.79 23.17 -14.57
CA LYS A 319 13.41 22.97 -14.99
C LYS A 319 12.92 21.51 -14.86
N GLU A 320 13.81 20.55 -15.08
CA GLU A 320 13.46 19.14 -14.89
C GLU A 320 13.25 18.83 -13.40
N GLN A 321 14.07 19.37 -12.51
CA GLN A 321 13.87 19.18 -11.07
C GLN A 321 12.57 19.80 -10.59
N LEU A 322 12.13 20.93 -11.12
CA LEU A 322 10.80 21.50 -10.81
C LEU A 322 9.66 20.54 -11.20
N LYS A 323 9.75 19.89 -12.37
CA LYS A 323 8.75 18.88 -12.78
C LYS A 323 8.66 17.70 -11.78
N TYR A 324 9.81 17.23 -11.27
CA TYR A 324 9.82 16.15 -10.27
C TYR A 324 9.25 16.62 -8.93
N VAL A 325 9.42 17.89 -8.55
CA VAL A 325 8.77 18.48 -7.38
C VAL A 325 7.25 18.55 -7.59
N ASP A 326 6.77 19.00 -8.74
CA ASP A 326 5.35 19.07 -9.06
C ASP A 326 4.73 17.67 -9.08
N PHE A 327 5.41 16.69 -9.68
CA PHE A 327 4.97 15.30 -9.68
C PHE A 327 4.94 14.72 -8.26
N CYS A 328 5.96 15.00 -7.44
CA CYS A 328 5.97 14.61 -6.02
C CYS A 328 4.73 15.14 -5.29
N ARG A 329 4.37 16.40 -5.52
CA ARG A 329 3.16 17.02 -4.98
C ARG A 329 1.87 16.35 -5.49
N GLU A 330 1.78 16.05 -6.78
CA GLU A 330 0.67 15.33 -7.41
C GLU A 330 0.42 13.98 -6.73
N MET A 331 1.51 13.26 -6.45
CA MET A 331 1.45 11.95 -5.79
C MET A 331 1.27 12.02 -4.27
N GLY A 332 1.30 13.21 -3.66
CA GLY A 332 1.27 13.37 -2.20
C GLY A 332 2.50 12.77 -1.51
N TRP A 333 3.61 12.62 -2.21
CA TRP A 333 4.86 12.13 -1.65
C TRP A 333 5.63 13.23 -0.94
N SER A 334 6.47 12.84 0.02
CA SER A 334 7.08 13.80 0.93
C SER A 334 8.34 14.46 0.39
N TYR A 335 9.07 13.77 -0.52
CA TYR A 335 10.43 14.15 -0.86
C TYR A 335 10.73 14.05 -2.36
N SER A 336 11.72 14.85 -2.79
CA SER A 336 12.39 14.69 -4.08
C SER A 336 13.90 14.64 -3.83
N LEU A 337 14.56 13.60 -4.36
CA LEU A 337 16.00 13.41 -4.27
C LEU A 337 16.69 13.99 -5.51
N ILE A 338 17.63 14.92 -5.29
CA ILE A 338 18.52 15.45 -6.32
C ILE A 338 19.88 14.79 -6.17
N ASP A 339 20.23 13.94 -7.13
CA ASP A 339 21.40 13.06 -7.08
C ASP A 339 22.70 13.74 -7.58
N ALA A 340 23.74 12.96 -7.81
CA ALA A 340 25.10 13.40 -8.16
C ALA A 340 25.15 14.39 -9.34
N GLY A 341 25.78 15.52 -9.13
CA GLY A 341 25.96 16.59 -10.13
C GLY A 341 25.08 17.82 -9.92
N TRP A 342 24.27 17.86 -8.88
CA TRP A 342 23.40 18.99 -8.52
C TRP A 342 24.16 20.31 -8.32
N GLN A 343 25.43 20.25 -7.93
CA GLN A 343 26.29 21.44 -7.79
C GLN A 343 26.53 22.18 -9.12
N GLN A 344 26.25 21.54 -10.26
CA GLN A 344 26.40 22.08 -11.60
C GLN A 344 25.05 22.36 -12.27
N MET A 345 23.97 22.51 -11.47
CA MET A 345 22.62 22.76 -11.96
C MET A 345 22.55 24.13 -12.63
N ASP A 346 21.87 24.21 -13.77
CA ASP A 346 21.58 25.44 -14.47
C ASP A 346 20.48 26.29 -13.79
N GLY A 347 20.08 27.39 -14.43
CA GLY A 347 18.97 28.22 -13.93
C GLY A 347 19.26 28.88 -12.60
N GLU A 348 18.31 28.76 -11.65
CA GLU A 348 18.44 29.25 -10.27
C GLU A 348 19.19 28.29 -9.35
N GLY A 349 19.74 27.20 -9.89
CA GLY A 349 20.47 26.21 -9.12
C GLY A 349 19.59 25.43 -8.14
N VAL A 350 20.26 24.70 -7.24
CA VAL A 350 19.58 23.90 -6.21
C VAL A 350 18.82 24.77 -5.20
N GLU A 351 19.31 25.97 -4.94
CA GLU A 351 18.68 26.95 -4.06
C GLU A 351 17.29 27.33 -4.55
N GLY A 352 17.12 27.55 -5.86
CA GLY A 352 15.83 27.81 -6.51
C GLY A 352 14.89 26.61 -6.40
N VAL A 353 15.41 25.38 -6.59
CA VAL A 353 14.60 24.16 -6.44
C VAL A 353 14.11 23.99 -5.00
N VAL A 354 14.98 24.18 -4.00
CA VAL A 354 14.60 24.06 -2.59
C VAL A 354 13.54 25.08 -2.20
N LYS A 355 13.69 26.32 -2.66
CA LYS A 355 12.68 27.38 -2.46
C LYS A 355 11.33 26.97 -3.06
N TYR A 356 11.31 26.54 -4.33
CA TYR A 356 10.10 26.09 -5.02
C TYR A 356 9.46 24.88 -4.34
N ALA A 357 10.26 23.89 -3.95
CA ALA A 357 9.78 22.70 -3.25
C ALA A 357 9.11 23.04 -1.91
N LYS A 358 9.69 23.99 -1.16
CA LYS A 358 9.12 24.48 0.11
C LYS A 358 7.73 25.10 -0.11
N GLU A 359 7.54 25.88 -1.16
CA GLU A 359 6.24 26.46 -1.53
C GLU A 359 5.21 25.39 -1.90
N LYS A 360 5.65 24.26 -2.45
CA LYS A 360 4.82 23.08 -2.79
C LYS A 360 4.61 22.10 -1.62
N GLY A 361 5.28 22.30 -0.50
CA GLY A 361 5.24 21.38 0.65
C GLY A 361 6.03 20.09 0.44
N VAL A 362 7.04 20.10 -0.45
CA VAL A 362 7.92 18.97 -0.75
C VAL A 362 9.29 19.20 -0.13
N GLY A 363 9.84 18.20 0.55
CA GLY A 363 11.21 18.24 1.09
C GLY A 363 12.24 17.81 0.05
N ILE A 364 13.41 18.46 0.03
CA ILE A 364 14.50 18.09 -0.86
C ILE A 364 15.55 17.28 -0.11
N TRP A 365 16.07 16.23 -0.77
CA TRP A 365 17.26 15.49 -0.37
C TRP A 365 18.38 15.73 -1.38
N LEU A 366 19.64 15.76 -0.89
CA LEU A 366 20.81 15.99 -1.74
C LEU A 366 21.81 14.83 -1.61
N TRP A 367 22.38 14.46 -2.76
CA TRP A 367 23.41 13.45 -2.84
C TRP A 367 24.79 14.00 -2.51
N TYR A 368 25.59 13.22 -1.80
CA TYR A 368 27.00 13.48 -1.52
C TYR A 368 27.84 12.22 -1.68
N HIS A 369 29.08 12.39 -2.14
CA HIS A 369 30.08 11.34 -2.03
C HIS A 369 30.60 11.27 -0.59
N SER A 370 30.76 10.06 -0.01
CA SER A 370 31.26 9.85 1.37
C SER A 370 32.61 10.53 1.64
N GLY A 371 33.41 10.76 0.60
CA GLY A 371 34.73 11.28 0.67
C GLY A 371 35.77 10.21 0.95
N ALA A 372 35.38 8.95 0.99
CA ALA A 372 36.31 7.84 1.14
C ALA A 372 37.42 7.96 0.08
N GLY A 373 38.69 7.99 0.53
CA GLY A 373 39.87 8.15 -0.32
C GLY A 373 40.08 9.52 -0.98
N ARG A 374 39.30 10.53 -0.60
CA ARG A 374 39.46 11.90 -1.12
C ARG A 374 39.85 12.83 0.00
N GLU A 375 40.99 13.54 -0.20
CA GLU A 375 41.37 14.60 0.71
C GLU A 375 40.41 15.78 0.60
N ASN A 376 40.10 16.42 1.73
CA ASN A 376 39.26 17.61 1.82
C ASN A 376 37.81 17.45 1.26
N ALA A 377 37.29 16.23 1.22
CA ALA A 377 35.87 16.00 0.86
C ALA A 377 34.95 16.37 2.02
N PRO A 378 33.81 17.03 1.76
CA PRO A 378 32.92 17.48 2.82
C PRO A 378 32.51 16.37 3.81
N MET A 379 32.16 15.18 3.34
CA MET A 379 31.62 14.14 4.21
C MET A 379 32.66 13.41 5.07
N SER A 380 33.92 13.33 4.63
CA SER A 380 34.99 12.62 5.35
C SER A 380 35.71 13.48 6.39
N VAL A 381 35.57 14.80 6.35
CA VAL A 381 36.23 15.75 7.27
C VAL A 381 35.20 16.42 8.16
N ASP A 382 35.27 16.22 9.47
CA ASP A 382 34.25 16.67 10.43
C ASP A 382 33.90 18.17 10.31
N SER A 383 34.91 19.04 10.26
CA SER A 383 34.70 20.48 10.18
C SER A 383 34.01 20.91 8.86
N LEU A 384 34.37 20.26 7.75
CA LEU A 384 33.75 20.51 6.44
C LEU A 384 32.33 19.95 6.37
N ARG A 385 32.12 18.76 6.90
CA ARG A 385 30.83 18.11 6.99
C ARG A 385 29.82 18.96 7.79
N ARG A 386 30.20 19.38 8.98
CA ARG A 386 29.37 20.23 9.83
C ARG A 386 29.06 21.58 9.19
N LYS A 387 30.05 22.19 8.52
CA LYS A 387 29.83 23.43 7.77
C LYS A 387 28.82 23.25 6.65
N GLU A 388 28.91 22.15 5.89
CA GLU A 388 28.02 21.85 4.78
C GLU A 388 26.60 21.48 5.28
N PHE A 389 26.50 20.65 6.33
CA PHE A 389 25.20 20.30 6.92
C PHE A 389 24.48 21.52 7.47
N LYS A 390 25.21 22.45 8.11
CA LYS A 390 24.64 23.74 8.53
C LYS A 390 24.07 24.51 7.34
N ARG A 391 24.84 24.68 6.27
CA ARG A 391 24.45 25.41 5.07
C ARG A 391 23.16 24.85 4.44
N ILE A 392 23.11 23.54 4.21
CA ILE A 392 21.97 22.91 3.56
C ILE A 392 20.74 22.82 4.48
N SER A 393 20.92 22.69 5.78
CA SER A 393 19.83 22.76 6.76
C SER A 393 19.20 24.17 6.78
N GLU A 394 20.03 25.23 6.81
CA GLU A 394 19.58 26.62 6.73
C GLU A 394 18.84 26.92 5.43
N LEU A 395 19.25 26.28 4.32
CA LEU A 395 18.55 26.37 3.03
C LEU A 395 17.17 25.68 3.09
N GLY A 396 16.99 24.66 3.91
CA GLY A 396 15.72 23.94 4.11
C GLY A 396 15.71 22.50 3.59
N VAL A 397 16.88 21.95 3.22
CA VAL A 397 17.06 20.53 2.85
C VAL A 397 16.66 19.62 4.01
N LYS A 398 16.07 18.45 3.73
CA LYS A 398 15.52 17.52 4.73
C LYS A 398 16.37 16.28 4.97
N GLY A 399 17.24 15.95 4.03
CA GLY A 399 18.11 14.79 4.20
C GLY A 399 19.22 14.73 3.16
N VAL A 400 20.11 13.78 3.36
CA VAL A 400 21.25 13.53 2.50
C VAL A 400 21.36 12.05 2.14
N LYS A 401 21.63 11.77 0.86
CA LYS A 401 22.09 10.48 0.37
C LYS A 401 23.62 10.54 0.31
N VAL A 402 24.29 9.70 1.09
CA VAL A 402 25.76 9.65 1.15
C VAL A 402 26.24 8.33 0.56
N ASP A 403 27.07 8.40 -0.47
CA ASP A 403 27.39 7.32 -1.38
C ASP A 403 28.89 7.06 -1.51
N PHE A 404 29.27 5.85 -1.99
CA PHE A 404 30.63 5.43 -2.28
C PHE A 404 31.53 5.33 -1.05
N PHE A 405 31.21 4.47 -0.10
CA PHE A 405 32.11 4.15 1.04
C PHE A 405 33.22 3.17 0.66
N ASP A 406 32.95 2.26 -0.25
CA ASP A 406 33.90 1.44 -1.02
C ASP A 406 34.80 0.49 -0.21
N THR A 407 34.75 0.43 1.12
CA THR A 407 35.50 -0.49 1.96
C THR A 407 34.82 -0.71 3.31
N ASP A 408 35.06 -1.87 3.90
CA ASP A 408 34.63 -2.25 5.25
C ASP A 408 35.68 -2.03 6.32
N LYS A 409 36.85 -1.45 6.00
CA LYS A 409 37.91 -1.16 6.95
C LYS A 409 37.46 -0.19 8.05
N GLN A 410 37.99 -0.37 9.25
CA GLN A 410 37.59 0.35 10.45
C GLN A 410 37.47 1.86 10.26
N ARG A 411 38.39 2.49 9.57
CA ARG A 411 38.40 3.94 9.32
C ARG A 411 37.15 4.41 8.61
N ILE A 412 36.66 3.65 7.63
CA ILE A 412 35.45 4.00 6.90
C ILE A 412 34.19 3.66 7.72
N ILE A 413 34.23 2.57 8.47
CA ILE A 413 33.11 2.26 9.40
C ILE A 413 32.93 3.37 10.44
N THR A 414 34.01 4.08 10.84
CA THR A 414 33.93 5.23 11.75
C THR A 414 33.14 6.41 11.17
N LEU A 415 33.02 6.56 9.84
CA LEU A 415 32.29 7.64 9.21
C LEU A 415 30.76 7.52 9.39
N TYR A 416 30.25 6.30 9.43
CA TYR A 416 28.79 6.10 9.52
C TYR A 416 28.18 6.75 10.78
N PRO A 417 28.60 6.40 12.00
CA PRO A 417 28.09 7.06 13.19
C PRO A 417 28.45 8.55 13.27
N ALA A 418 29.60 8.97 12.72
CA ALA A 418 29.98 10.38 12.68
C ALA A 418 29.06 11.21 11.76
N ILE A 419 28.71 10.69 10.57
CA ILE A 419 27.77 11.33 9.66
C ILE A 419 26.39 11.40 10.29
N LEU A 420 25.90 10.30 10.89
CA LEU A 420 24.59 10.22 11.53
C LEU A 420 24.45 11.23 12.67
N LYS A 421 25.49 11.32 13.52
CA LYS A 421 25.53 12.29 14.61
C LYS A 421 25.49 13.73 14.11
N ASP A 422 26.39 14.07 13.18
CA ASP A 422 26.46 15.43 12.65
C ASP A 422 25.17 15.80 11.88
N ALA A 423 24.59 14.88 11.12
CA ALA A 423 23.33 15.07 10.44
C ALA A 423 22.19 15.32 11.45
N ALA A 424 22.15 14.59 12.58
CA ALA A 424 21.17 14.79 13.63
C ALA A 424 21.27 16.18 14.27
N ASP A 425 22.48 16.68 14.52
CA ASP A 425 22.71 18.03 15.07
C ASP A 425 22.12 19.15 14.18
N PHE A 426 21.96 18.88 12.87
CA PHE A 426 21.38 19.81 11.89
C PHE A 426 20.01 19.38 11.36
N HIS A 427 19.32 18.44 12.01
CA HIS A 427 18.00 17.92 11.65
C HIS A 427 17.93 17.39 10.20
N LEU A 428 18.96 16.64 9.78
CA LEU A 428 19.03 15.98 8.48
C LEU A 428 18.86 14.46 8.64
N MET A 429 17.96 13.89 7.84
CA MET A 429 17.82 12.46 7.69
C MET A 429 18.90 11.92 6.74
N VAL A 430 19.21 10.63 6.83
CA VAL A 430 20.33 10.02 6.09
C VAL A 430 19.90 8.76 5.36
N ASP A 431 20.36 8.62 4.13
CA ASP A 431 20.39 7.41 3.32
C ASP A 431 21.84 7.08 2.97
N PHE A 432 22.29 5.85 3.19
CA PHE A 432 23.61 5.38 2.82
C PHE A 432 23.57 4.53 1.56
N HIS A 433 24.41 4.90 0.57
CA HIS A 433 24.57 4.18 -0.69
C HIS A 433 26.04 3.75 -0.91
N GLY A 434 26.28 2.77 -1.81
CA GLY A 434 27.61 2.19 -1.96
C GLY A 434 28.22 1.81 -0.59
N ALA A 435 27.42 1.23 0.28
CA ALA A 435 27.63 1.21 1.73
C ALA A 435 27.75 -0.20 2.28
N THR A 436 28.24 -0.32 3.53
CA THR A 436 28.15 -1.58 4.28
C THR A 436 26.72 -1.94 4.64
N LEU A 437 26.49 -3.21 5.00
CA LEU A 437 25.17 -3.70 5.44
C LEU A 437 24.68 -3.00 6.72
N PRO A 438 23.35 -2.85 6.94
CA PRO A 438 22.81 -2.36 8.21
C PRO A 438 23.24 -3.22 9.39
N ARG A 439 23.52 -2.55 10.51
CA ARG A 439 23.94 -3.17 11.77
C ARG A 439 23.06 -2.75 12.95
N GLY A 440 21.84 -2.22 12.67
CA GLY A 440 20.89 -1.78 13.68
C GLY A 440 21.11 -0.35 14.17
N TRP A 441 21.83 0.46 13.43
CA TRP A 441 22.14 1.86 13.81
C TRP A 441 20.91 2.73 13.96
N GLU A 442 19.80 2.41 13.29
CA GLU A 442 18.53 3.13 13.35
C GLU A 442 17.93 3.22 14.75
N ARG A 443 18.33 2.32 15.67
CA ARG A 443 17.94 2.42 17.08
C ARG A 443 18.67 3.55 17.79
N THR A 444 19.98 3.71 17.54
CA THR A 444 20.82 4.74 18.18
C THR A 444 20.68 6.08 17.46
N TRP A 445 20.55 6.03 16.16
CA TRP A 445 20.43 7.16 15.24
C TRP A 445 19.14 7.05 14.43
N PRO A 446 17.95 7.45 15.00
CA PRO A 446 16.67 7.36 14.31
C PRO A 446 16.56 8.18 13.02
N ASN A 447 17.50 9.05 12.73
CA ASN A 447 17.62 9.80 11.48
C ASN A 447 18.21 8.97 10.32
N LEU A 448 18.70 7.76 10.56
CA LEU A 448 18.99 6.80 9.49
C LEU A 448 17.69 6.22 8.95
N MET A 449 17.35 6.58 7.71
CA MET A 449 16.10 6.13 7.08
C MET A 449 16.26 4.84 6.33
N THR A 450 17.37 4.66 5.63
CA THR A 450 17.63 3.48 4.80
C THR A 450 19.09 3.33 4.46
N THR A 451 19.46 2.17 3.92
CA THR A 451 20.81 1.87 3.42
C THR A 451 20.68 1.00 2.18
N GLU A 452 21.46 1.24 1.13
CA GLU A 452 21.47 0.38 -0.05
C GLU A 452 21.98 -1.03 0.27
N ALA A 453 23.26 -1.27 0.17
CA ALA A 453 23.92 -2.57 0.36
C ALA A 453 23.13 -3.75 -0.24
N ILE A 454 22.67 -3.59 -1.49
CA ILE A 454 21.88 -4.55 -2.25
C ILE A 454 22.01 -4.28 -3.76
N LYS A 455 21.87 -5.31 -4.57
CA LYS A 455 21.68 -5.16 -6.01
C LYS A 455 20.27 -4.67 -6.30
N GLY A 456 20.06 -3.36 -6.27
CA GLY A 456 18.79 -2.69 -6.45
C GLY A 456 18.40 -2.47 -7.93
N ALA A 457 17.35 -1.67 -8.16
CA ALA A 457 16.87 -1.33 -9.50
C ALA A 457 17.90 -0.53 -10.31
N GLU A 458 18.86 0.13 -9.67
CA GLU A 458 19.99 0.79 -10.36
C GLU A 458 20.76 -0.16 -11.28
N SER A 459 20.85 -1.43 -10.91
CA SER A 459 21.55 -2.47 -11.66
C SER A 459 20.85 -2.93 -12.95
N LEU A 460 19.60 -2.51 -13.20
CA LEU A 460 18.76 -2.89 -14.34
C LEU A 460 19.26 -2.32 -15.71
N GLY A 461 20.48 -1.87 -15.79
CA GLY A 461 21.09 -1.40 -17.04
C GLY A 461 21.54 -2.49 -18.02
N ARG A 462 21.37 -3.79 -17.68
CA ARG A 462 21.75 -4.94 -18.50
C ARG A 462 20.62 -5.95 -18.51
N GLN A 463 20.31 -6.53 -19.71
CA GLN A 463 19.24 -7.52 -19.83
C GLN A 463 19.46 -8.75 -18.94
N THR A 464 20.69 -9.24 -18.84
CA THR A 464 21.05 -10.38 -17.97
C THR A 464 20.76 -10.14 -16.49
N VAL A 465 20.74 -8.88 -16.05
CA VAL A 465 20.32 -8.50 -14.71
C VAL A 465 18.81 -8.50 -14.61
N CYS A 466 18.11 -7.86 -15.58
CA CYS A 466 16.66 -7.84 -15.64
C CYS A 466 16.05 -9.26 -15.61
N ASP A 467 16.67 -10.20 -16.30
CA ASP A 467 16.21 -11.59 -16.39
C ASP A 467 16.26 -12.35 -15.05
N ARG A 468 17.03 -11.87 -14.07
CA ARG A 468 17.21 -12.48 -12.75
C ARG A 468 16.50 -11.75 -11.61
N MET A 469 15.95 -10.54 -11.86
CA MET A 469 15.48 -9.69 -10.78
C MET A 469 14.26 -10.24 -10.04
N ALA A 470 13.37 -10.97 -10.70
CA ALA A 470 12.20 -11.57 -10.01
C ALA A 470 12.63 -12.58 -8.94
N GLU A 471 13.56 -13.48 -9.28
CA GLU A 471 14.14 -14.43 -8.32
C GLU A 471 14.91 -13.72 -7.20
N HIS A 472 15.67 -12.69 -7.56
CA HIS A 472 16.40 -11.87 -6.59
C HIS A 472 15.45 -11.16 -5.63
N ASN A 473 14.37 -10.54 -6.13
CA ASN A 473 13.36 -9.89 -5.30
C ASN A 473 12.76 -10.85 -4.28
N ALA A 474 12.42 -12.08 -4.71
CA ALA A 474 11.91 -13.13 -3.83
C ALA A 474 12.97 -13.70 -2.87
N THR A 475 14.25 -13.38 -3.04
CA THR A 475 15.34 -13.78 -2.14
C THR A 475 15.62 -12.72 -1.07
N VAL A 476 15.70 -11.43 -1.48
CA VAL A 476 16.15 -10.35 -0.58
C VAL A 476 15.19 -10.05 0.55
N VAL A 477 13.92 -10.38 0.39
CA VAL A 477 12.90 -10.32 1.46
C VAL A 477 13.29 -11.15 2.67
N PHE A 478 13.92 -12.31 2.42
CA PHE A 478 14.32 -13.29 3.44
C PHE A 478 15.77 -13.16 3.87
N THR A 479 16.55 -12.29 3.21
CA THR A 479 17.95 -12.10 3.48
C THR A 479 18.25 -10.66 3.85
N ARG A 480 18.63 -9.79 2.91
CA ARG A 480 19.08 -8.42 3.12
C ARG A 480 18.08 -7.54 3.87
N ASN A 481 16.78 -7.62 3.52
CA ASN A 481 15.77 -6.76 4.15
C ASN A 481 15.35 -7.23 5.56
N VAL A 482 15.83 -8.40 6.00
CA VAL A 482 15.65 -8.86 7.39
C VAL A 482 16.48 -8.02 8.37
N VAL A 483 17.68 -7.62 7.99
CA VAL A 483 18.64 -6.98 8.89
C VAL A 483 18.51 -5.45 8.97
N GLY A 484 17.66 -4.84 8.17
CA GLY A 484 17.33 -3.41 8.23
C GLY A 484 16.76 -2.86 6.95
N SER A 485 16.30 -1.60 7.00
CA SER A 485 15.72 -0.85 5.89
C SER A 485 16.61 -0.88 4.65
N MET A 486 15.98 -0.96 3.47
CA MET A 486 16.68 -1.23 2.21
C MET A 486 16.29 -0.23 1.12
N ASP A 487 17.27 0.59 0.69
CA ASP A 487 17.09 1.41 -0.52
C ASP A 487 17.37 0.59 -1.78
N TYR A 488 16.37 -0.16 -2.18
CA TYR A 488 16.35 -0.91 -3.44
C TYR A 488 16.03 -0.03 -4.64
N THR A 489 15.54 1.19 -4.42
CA THR A 489 14.95 2.08 -5.44
C THR A 489 13.85 1.38 -6.26
N PRO A 490 12.77 0.90 -5.60
CA PRO A 490 11.79 0.01 -6.24
C PRO A 490 10.83 0.72 -7.20
N VAL A 491 10.00 -0.07 -7.87
CA VAL A 491 8.81 0.30 -8.62
C VAL A 491 9.12 1.03 -9.94
N THR A 492 9.47 0.23 -10.94
CA THR A 492 9.67 0.69 -12.32
C THR A 492 8.61 0.11 -13.24
N PHE A 493 7.73 0.95 -13.77
CA PHE A 493 6.65 0.53 -14.68
C PHE A 493 7.04 0.64 -16.15
N SER A 494 7.97 1.53 -16.47
CA SER A 494 8.49 1.68 -17.84
C SER A 494 9.02 0.34 -18.36
N ASN A 495 8.58 -0.06 -19.56
CA ASN A 495 9.03 -1.33 -20.15
C ASN A 495 10.50 -1.24 -20.56
N LYS A 496 10.91 -0.17 -21.25
CA LYS A 496 12.32 0.18 -21.45
C LYS A 496 12.79 0.94 -20.22
N ILE A 497 13.69 0.34 -19.49
CA ILE A 497 13.99 0.71 -18.10
C ILE A 497 14.67 2.07 -18.01
N ARG A 498 15.63 2.39 -18.91
CA ARG A 498 16.49 3.56 -18.80
C ARG A 498 16.75 4.18 -20.17
N GLN A 499 16.92 5.50 -20.23
CA GLN A 499 17.27 6.21 -21.46
C GLN A 499 18.65 5.75 -21.96
N GLY A 500 18.75 5.42 -23.26
CA GLY A 500 20.00 5.01 -23.89
C GLY A 500 20.46 3.57 -23.58
N VAL A 501 19.65 2.78 -22.86
CA VAL A 501 19.96 1.39 -22.51
C VAL A 501 18.95 0.44 -23.15
N GLU A 502 19.40 -0.59 -23.81
CA GLU A 502 18.57 -1.66 -24.39
C GLU A 502 18.40 -2.79 -23.39
N ALA A 503 17.67 -2.51 -22.31
CA ALA A 503 17.24 -3.48 -21.29
C ALA A 503 15.75 -3.30 -20.99
N PHE A 504 15.04 -4.42 -20.88
CA PHE A 504 13.59 -4.44 -20.72
C PHE A 504 13.21 -5.16 -19.45
N ARG A 505 12.21 -4.62 -18.77
CA ARG A 505 11.62 -5.22 -17.57
C ARG A 505 11.07 -6.63 -17.87
N ARG A 506 11.30 -7.57 -16.96
CA ARG A 506 10.77 -8.94 -17.02
C ARG A 506 9.68 -9.21 -16.00
N THR A 507 9.66 -8.45 -14.91
CA THR A 507 8.60 -8.52 -13.91
C THR A 507 7.33 -7.86 -14.42
N SER A 508 6.17 -8.30 -13.95
CA SER A 508 4.92 -7.61 -14.27
C SER A 508 4.81 -6.24 -13.58
N MET A 509 3.87 -5.41 -14.02
CA MET A 509 3.58 -4.15 -13.35
C MET A 509 3.02 -4.38 -11.94
N ALA A 510 2.23 -5.44 -11.74
CA ALA A 510 1.73 -5.80 -10.41
C ALA A 510 2.84 -6.32 -9.47
N HIS A 511 3.86 -7.04 -9.99
CA HIS A 511 5.07 -7.35 -9.23
C HIS A 511 5.79 -6.07 -8.79
N GLN A 512 5.97 -5.11 -9.70
CA GLN A 512 6.63 -3.84 -9.38
C GLN A 512 5.84 -3.06 -8.32
N LEU A 513 4.51 -3.01 -8.45
CA LEU A 513 3.65 -2.38 -7.46
C LEU A 513 3.80 -3.05 -6.08
N ALA A 514 3.89 -4.38 -6.06
CA ALA A 514 4.06 -5.17 -4.83
C ALA A 514 5.36 -4.87 -4.08
N LEU A 515 6.42 -4.42 -4.77
CA LEU A 515 7.70 -4.06 -4.13
C LEU A 515 7.52 -2.90 -3.13
N SER A 516 6.54 -2.01 -3.33
CA SER A 516 6.24 -0.92 -2.39
C SER A 516 5.75 -1.41 -1.01
N VAL A 517 5.27 -2.66 -0.94
CA VAL A 517 4.87 -3.33 0.32
C VAL A 517 5.92 -4.37 0.74
N ALA A 518 6.43 -5.15 -0.21
CA ALA A 518 7.34 -6.25 0.08
C ALA A 518 8.66 -5.74 0.69
N PHE A 519 9.21 -4.65 0.17
CA PHE A 519 10.46 -4.06 0.64
C PHE A 519 10.19 -2.98 1.69
N GLU A 520 10.84 -3.11 2.83
CA GLU A 520 10.77 -2.11 3.88
C GLU A 520 11.91 -1.11 3.72
N SER A 521 11.56 0.19 3.76
CA SER A 521 12.49 1.30 3.71
C SER A 521 11.85 2.54 4.33
N GLY A 522 12.56 3.21 5.23
CA GLY A 522 12.09 4.49 5.82
C GLY A 522 12.14 5.69 4.85
N PHE A 523 12.95 5.56 3.80
CA PHE A 523 13.00 6.49 2.66
C PHE A 523 12.80 5.66 1.39
N LEU A 524 11.54 5.59 0.93
CA LEU A 524 11.18 4.78 -0.23
C LEU A 524 11.37 5.62 -1.50
N CYS A 525 12.55 5.46 -2.10
CA CYS A 525 12.98 6.20 -3.29
C CYS A 525 12.49 5.47 -4.55
N PHE A 526 11.57 6.08 -5.31
CA PHE A 526 11.01 5.50 -6.52
C PHE A 526 11.83 5.86 -7.76
N ALA A 527 12.23 4.84 -8.51
CA ALA A 527 13.24 4.97 -9.56
C ALA A 527 12.72 5.39 -10.93
N ASP A 528 11.45 5.16 -11.26
CA ASP A 528 10.93 5.43 -12.61
C ASP A 528 10.77 6.94 -12.86
N ARG A 529 10.66 7.30 -14.13
CA ARG A 529 10.33 8.67 -14.56
C ARG A 529 8.89 9.03 -14.18
N ALA A 530 8.63 10.33 -13.99
CA ALA A 530 7.31 10.83 -13.63
C ALA A 530 6.21 10.37 -14.60
N GLU A 531 6.48 10.38 -15.91
CA GLU A 531 5.53 9.94 -16.94
C GLU A 531 5.18 8.45 -16.83
N GLY A 532 6.09 7.62 -16.32
CA GLY A 532 5.83 6.19 -16.07
C GLY A 532 4.74 5.97 -15.04
N TYR A 533 4.75 6.75 -13.97
CA TYR A 533 3.71 6.73 -12.93
C TYR A 533 2.43 7.44 -13.36
N GLN A 534 2.54 8.55 -14.11
CA GLN A 534 1.37 9.29 -14.61
C GLN A 534 0.55 8.48 -15.60
N ALA A 535 1.19 7.59 -16.37
CA ALA A 535 0.53 6.69 -17.31
C ALA A 535 -0.22 5.52 -16.65
N LEU A 536 -0.07 5.31 -15.34
CA LEU A 536 -0.79 4.25 -14.63
C LEU A 536 -2.31 4.46 -14.63
N PRO A 537 -3.10 3.39 -14.60
CA PRO A 537 -4.50 3.46 -14.21
C PRO A 537 -4.66 4.11 -12.84
N GLN A 538 -5.85 4.67 -12.56
CA GLN A 538 -6.07 5.47 -11.35
C GLN A 538 -5.85 4.67 -10.06
N VAL A 539 -6.36 3.42 -9.99
CA VAL A 539 -6.33 2.61 -8.77
C VAL A 539 -4.91 2.21 -8.35
N PRO A 540 -4.02 1.69 -9.23
CA PRO A 540 -2.61 1.49 -8.88
C PRO A 540 -1.88 2.79 -8.48
N LYS A 541 -2.24 3.92 -9.10
CA LYS A 541 -1.70 5.23 -8.76
C LYS A 541 -2.11 5.66 -7.35
N ASP A 542 -3.39 5.50 -7.00
CA ASP A 542 -3.90 5.82 -5.67
C ASP A 542 -3.29 4.89 -4.60
N PHE A 543 -3.09 3.61 -4.92
CA PHE A 543 -2.36 2.70 -4.03
C PHE A 543 -0.95 3.23 -3.71
N LEU A 544 -0.19 3.71 -4.70
CA LEU A 544 1.14 4.30 -4.50
C LEU A 544 1.11 5.61 -3.70
N LYS A 545 0.03 6.40 -3.82
CA LYS A 545 -0.15 7.59 -2.98
C LYS A 545 -0.33 7.23 -1.51
N GLU A 546 -1.06 6.16 -1.22
CA GLU A 546 -1.50 5.80 0.13
C GLU A 546 -0.54 4.86 0.87
N VAL A 547 0.16 3.95 0.16
CA VAL A 547 1.02 2.94 0.80
C VAL A 547 2.02 3.61 1.76
N PRO A 548 2.09 3.17 3.03
CA PRO A 548 3.04 3.70 4.01
C PRO A 548 4.48 3.24 3.78
N VAL A 549 5.43 3.87 4.47
CA VAL A 549 6.85 3.48 4.48
C VAL A 549 7.34 3.00 5.85
N ALA A 550 6.53 3.14 6.90
CA ALA A 550 6.84 2.74 8.26
C ALA A 550 5.64 1.99 8.86
N TRP A 551 5.87 0.85 9.49
CA TRP A 551 4.86 -0.15 9.74
C TRP A 551 4.68 -0.45 11.23
N ASP A 552 3.44 -0.57 11.67
CA ASP A 552 3.14 -0.95 13.06
C ASP A 552 3.28 -2.46 13.26
N GLU A 553 3.07 -3.24 12.20
CA GLU A 553 3.21 -4.69 12.19
C GLU A 553 3.56 -5.20 10.79
N SER A 554 4.36 -6.27 10.74
CA SER A 554 4.68 -6.98 9.49
C SER A 554 4.60 -8.48 9.70
N ARG A 555 4.04 -9.22 8.73
CA ARG A 555 3.94 -10.68 8.74
C ARG A 555 4.31 -11.25 7.37
N LEU A 556 5.00 -12.35 7.37
CA LEU A 556 5.13 -13.21 6.22
C LEU A 556 3.93 -14.18 6.23
N LEU A 557 3.05 -14.08 5.26
CA LEU A 557 1.87 -14.96 5.17
C LEU A 557 2.21 -16.30 4.50
N ALA A 558 3.03 -16.25 3.45
CA ALA A 558 3.53 -17.43 2.75
C ALA A 558 4.81 -17.07 1.99
N GLY A 559 5.66 -18.04 1.70
CA GLY A 559 6.85 -17.78 0.89
C GLY A 559 7.95 -18.80 1.10
N TYR A 560 8.88 -18.77 0.13
CA TYR A 560 10.14 -19.52 0.18
C TYR A 560 11.21 -18.72 -0.58
N PRO A 561 12.43 -18.59 -0.05
CA PRO A 561 13.46 -17.78 -0.68
C PRO A 561 13.74 -18.20 -2.12
N SER A 562 13.87 -17.22 -3.02
CA SER A 562 14.04 -17.40 -4.47
C SER A 562 12.83 -17.97 -5.23
N ASP A 563 11.72 -18.25 -4.54
CA ASP A 563 10.53 -18.82 -5.15
C ASP A 563 9.38 -17.79 -5.18
N TYR A 564 8.89 -17.37 -4.00
CA TYR A 564 7.87 -16.34 -3.88
C TYR A 564 7.81 -15.79 -2.47
N ALA A 565 7.14 -14.65 -2.30
CA ALA A 565 6.80 -14.10 -0.99
C ALA A 565 5.42 -13.45 -1.01
N VAL A 566 4.63 -13.66 0.04
CA VAL A 566 3.38 -12.96 0.32
C VAL A 566 3.51 -12.31 1.70
N ILE A 567 3.49 -11.00 1.74
CA ILE A 567 3.78 -10.20 2.92
C ILE A 567 2.57 -9.34 3.25
N ALA A 568 2.18 -9.29 4.51
CA ALA A 568 1.19 -8.36 5.02
C ALA A 568 1.85 -7.36 5.97
N ARG A 569 1.52 -6.08 5.82
CA ARG A 569 2.00 -5.01 6.69
C ARG A 569 0.84 -4.12 7.13
N ARG A 570 0.83 -3.69 8.38
CA ARG A 570 -0.24 -2.87 8.95
C ARG A 570 0.27 -1.48 9.33
N LYS A 571 -0.55 -0.48 9.02
CA LYS A 571 -0.40 0.88 9.51
C LYS A 571 -1.74 1.39 10.03
N GLY A 572 -1.80 1.74 11.33
CA GLY A 572 -3.06 2.00 11.99
C GLY A 572 -3.99 0.78 11.86
N GLU A 573 -5.15 1.00 11.31
CA GLU A 573 -6.16 -0.05 11.09
C GLU A 573 -6.06 -0.70 9.69
N VAL A 574 -5.22 -0.19 8.78
CA VAL A 574 -5.14 -0.65 7.39
C VAL A 574 -4.06 -1.70 7.21
N TRP A 575 -4.40 -2.84 6.59
CA TRP A 575 -3.46 -3.84 6.12
C TRP A 575 -3.16 -3.65 4.64
N TYR A 576 -1.90 -3.73 4.30
CA TYR A 576 -1.37 -3.76 2.93
C TYR A 576 -0.71 -5.10 2.68
N ILE A 577 -1.04 -5.73 1.59
CA ILE A 577 -0.51 -7.04 1.18
C ILE A 577 0.30 -6.83 -0.09
N GLY A 578 1.49 -7.38 -0.14
CA GLY A 578 2.34 -7.40 -1.33
C GLY A 578 2.82 -8.81 -1.60
N ALA A 579 2.66 -9.29 -2.83
CA ALA A 579 3.10 -10.61 -3.23
C ALA A 579 3.91 -10.58 -4.52
N ILE A 580 4.98 -11.33 -4.55
CA ILE A 580 5.89 -11.45 -5.69
C ILE A 580 6.18 -12.91 -6.01
N ASN A 581 6.13 -13.24 -7.30
CA ASN A 581 6.56 -14.52 -7.84
C ASN A 581 7.98 -14.38 -8.41
N GLY A 582 8.92 -15.15 -7.88
CA GLY A 582 10.32 -15.17 -8.31
C GLY A 582 10.60 -16.12 -9.46
N LYS A 583 9.60 -16.84 -9.96
CA LYS A 583 9.73 -17.82 -11.05
C LYS A 583 9.10 -17.33 -12.33
N ASN A 584 9.63 -17.78 -13.45
CA ASN A 584 9.17 -17.42 -14.79
C ASN A 584 7.87 -18.14 -15.21
N GLU A 585 7.37 -19.06 -14.41
CA GLU A 585 6.12 -19.81 -14.63
C GLU A 585 4.98 -19.13 -13.86
N ALA A 586 3.81 -19.06 -14.51
CA ALA A 586 2.57 -18.64 -13.86
C ALA A 586 2.16 -19.69 -12.80
N ARG A 587 1.60 -19.22 -11.68
CA ARG A 587 1.21 -20.10 -10.57
C ARG A 587 0.11 -19.48 -9.71
N GLU A 588 -0.49 -20.31 -8.87
CA GLU A 588 -1.36 -19.87 -7.78
C GLU A 588 -0.55 -19.66 -6.50
N LEU A 589 -0.71 -18.51 -5.87
CA LEU A 589 -0.20 -18.25 -4.53
C LEU A 589 -1.32 -18.47 -3.51
N ARG A 590 -1.04 -19.28 -2.49
CA ARG A 590 -1.98 -19.71 -1.45
C ARG A 590 -1.51 -19.22 -0.09
N PHE A 591 -2.38 -18.57 0.66
CA PHE A 591 -2.06 -18.00 1.97
C PHE A 591 -3.33 -17.75 2.78
N SER A 592 -3.17 -17.52 4.09
CA SER A 592 -4.26 -17.05 4.96
C SER A 592 -3.94 -15.67 5.50
N LEU A 593 -4.95 -14.84 5.65
CA LEU A 593 -4.83 -13.53 6.26
C LEU A 593 -4.96 -13.61 7.78
N PRO A 594 -4.48 -12.59 8.53
CA PRO A 594 -4.74 -12.49 9.95
C PRO A 594 -6.23 -12.55 10.27
N ASP A 595 -6.61 -13.16 11.40
CA ASP A 595 -8.01 -13.29 11.83
C ASP A 595 -8.71 -11.93 11.96
N SER A 596 -7.96 -10.88 12.26
CA SER A 596 -8.47 -9.50 12.29
C SER A 596 -8.98 -8.99 10.93
N CYS A 597 -8.70 -9.70 9.83
CA CYS A 597 -9.20 -9.41 8.49
C CYS A 597 -10.51 -10.13 8.15
N ILE A 598 -10.96 -11.07 9.00
CA ILE A 598 -12.22 -11.78 8.79
C ILE A 598 -13.39 -10.77 8.83
N GLY A 599 -14.33 -10.91 7.91
CA GLY A 599 -15.48 -10.01 7.79
C GLY A 599 -15.17 -8.68 7.07
N LYS A 600 -14.08 -8.60 6.31
CA LYS A 600 -13.67 -7.37 5.60
C LYS A 600 -13.48 -7.61 4.12
N THR A 601 -13.65 -6.54 3.34
CA THR A 601 -13.38 -6.57 1.91
C THR A 601 -11.93 -6.19 1.64
N ILE A 602 -11.30 -6.94 0.75
CA ILE A 602 -9.96 -6.71 0.27
C ILE A 602 -10.07 -6.22 -1.15
N HIS A 603 -9.48 -5.07 -1.41
CA HIS A 603 -9.29 -4.59 -2.78
C HIS A 603 -7.97 -5.11 -3.32
N TRP A 604 -8.02 -5.99 -4.31
CA TRP A 604 -6.87 -6.59 -4.97
C TRP A 604 -6.54 -5.88 -6.26
N ILE A 605 -5.26 -5.62 -6.50
CA ILE A 605 -4.69 -5.22 -7.79
C ILE A 605 -3.71 -6.33 -8.18
N THR A 606 -4.05 -7.09 -9.21
CA THR A 606 -3.34 -8.31 -9.63
C THR A 606 -2.73 -8.14 -11.01
N ASP A 607 -1.95 -9.12 -11.44
CA ASP A 607 -1.54 -9.22 -12.84
C ASP A 607 -2.76 -9.27 -13.75
N GLY A 608 -2.73 -8.50 -14.83
CA GLY A 608 -3.71 -8.56 -15.91
C GLY A 608 -3.36 -9.64 -16.95
N LYS A 609 -3.83 -9.45 -18.18
CA LYS A 609 -3.60 -10.40 -19.29
C LYS A 609 -2.13 -10.55 -19.69
N ASP A 610 -1.30 -9.58 -19.40
CA ASP A 610 0.14 -9.57 -19.69
C ASP A 610 0.91 -8.76 -18.63
N ILE A 611 2.24 -8.75 -18.73
CA ILE A 611 3.12 -8.09 -17.75
C ILE A 611 2.97 -6.56 -17.66
N ASN A 612 2.22 -5.92 -18.56
CA ASN A 612 2.04 -4.46 -18.62
C ASN A 612 0.60 -4.04 -18.30
N THR A 613 -0.22 -4.95 -17.79
CA THR A 613 -1.62 -4.67 -17.46
C THR A 613 -1.94 -5.14 -16.04
N PHE A 614 -2.92 -4.49 -15.42
CA PHE A 614 -3.50 -4.85 -14.13
C PHE A 614 -4.90 -5.39 -14.31
N ASP A 615 -5.31 -6.27 -13.39
CA ASP A 615 -6.70 -6.60 -13.10
C ASP A 615 -7.03 -6.18 -11.67
N GLU A 616 -8.28 -5.81 -11.44
CA GLU A 616 -8.78 -5.35 -10.15
C GLU A 616 -9.97 -6.20 -9.73
N LYS A 617 -10.04 -6.55 -8.45
CA LYS A 617 -11.20 -7.25 -7.89
C LYS A 617 -11.34 -6.99 -6.40
N ASP A 618 -12.57 -6.94 -5.95
CA ASP A 618 -12.90 -6.96 -4.54
C ASP A 618 -13.21 -8.37 -4.07
N GLN A 619 -12.79 -8.72 -2.87
CA GLN A 619 -13.05 -10.00 -2.25
C GLN A 619 -13.42 -9.82 -0.78
N TYR A 620 -14.61 -10.27 -0.41
CA TYR A 620 -15.01 -10.36 0.98
C TYR A 620 -14.34 -11.58 1.63
N TYR A 621 -13.59 -11.36 2.71
CA TYR A 621 -12.83 -12.42 3.37
C TYR A 621 -13.58 -12.99 4.57
N GLN A 622 -14.00 -14.25 4.48
CA GLN A 622 -14.72 -14.98 5.52
C GLN A 622 -13.82 -15.90 6.37
N GLY A 623 -12.52 -15.75 6.24
CA GLY A 623 -11.53 -16.68 6.80
C GLY A 623 -11.14 -17.78 5.80
N GLY A 624 -10.14 -18.57 6.17
CA GLY A 624 -9.62 -19.66 5.34
C GLY A 624 -8.52 -19.23 4.36
N GLU A 625 -8.32 -20.03 3.32
CA GLU A 625 -7.25 -19.84 2.36
C GLU A 625 -7.67 -18.88 1.24
N VAL A 626 -6.82 -17.91 0.96
CA VAL A 626 -6.91 -17.04 -0.23
C VAL A 626 -6.04 -17.62 -1.33
N VAL A 627 -6.57 -17.66 -2.55
CA VAL A 627 -5.86 -18.17 -3.74
C VAL A 627 -5.88 -17.09 -4.82
N ILE A 628 -4.69 -16.67 -5.26
CA ILE A 628 -4.54 -15.68 -6.33
C ILE A 628 -3.57 -16.20 -7.38
N SER A 629 -4.02 -16.22 -8.64
CA SER A 629 -3.19 -16.55 -9.79
C SER A 629 -2.29 -15.38 -10.15
N VAL A 630 -1.02 -15.65 -10.42
CA VAL A 630 -0.03 -14.66 -10.85
C VAL A 630 0.70 -15.15 -12.08
N LEU A 631 1.13 -14.22 -12.92
CA LEU A 631 1.98 -14.50 -14.08
C LEU A 631 3.37 -15.00 -13.65
N GLY A 632 4.13 -15.55 -14.59
CA GLY A 632 5.57 -15.72 -14.42
C GLY A 632 6.22 -14.35 -14.15
N ASN A 633 7.07 -14.25 -13.12
CA ASN A 633 7.65 -13.01 -12.62
C ASN A 633 6.58 -11.96 -12.24
N GLY A 634 5.36 -12.42 -11.93
CA GLY A 634 4.21 -11.60 -11.61
C GLY A 634 4.05 -11.30 -10.13
N GLY A 635 2.91 -10.68 -9.78
CA GLY A 635 2.60 -10.36 -8.39
C GLY A 635 1.22 -9.73 -8.22
N PHE A 636 0.96 -9.27 -7.02
CA PHE A 636 -0.25 -8.50 -6.70
C PHE A 636 -0.06 -7.65 -5.45
N VAL A 637 -0.94 -6.68 -5.28
CA VAL A 637 -1.13 -6.04 -3.98
C VAL A 637 -2.58 -6.18 -3.53
N GLY A 638 -2.78 -6.06 -2.21
CA GLY A 638 -4.09 -5.99 -1.59
C GLY A 638 -4.14 -4.89 -0.54
N LYS A 639 -5.26 -4.21 -0.41
CA LYS A 639 -5.52 -3.25 0.65
C LYS A 639 -6.78 -3.65 1.39
N ILE A 640 -6.68 -3.75 2.72
CA ILE A 640 -7.80 -4.00 3.60
C ILE A 640 -7.91 -2.79 4.53
N SER A 641 -8.94 -1.99 4.33
CA SER A 641 -9.24 -0.87 5.24
C SER A 641 -10.38 -1.25 6.17
N PHE A 642 -10.25 -0.79 7.38
CA PHE A 642 -11.31 -0.90 8.37
C PHE A 642 -12.18 0.33 8.25
N PRO A 643 -13.49 0.22 8.33
CA PRO A 643 -14.30 1.40 8.52
C PRO A 643 -13.78 2.13 9.77
N ASN A 644 -13.53 3.42 9.62
CA ASN A 644 -13.08 4.25 10.74
C ASN A 644 -14.03 3.99 11.92
N LYS A 645 -13.53 3.42 13.00
CA LYS A 645 -14.25 3.43 14.28
C LYS A 645 -14.36 4.90 14.70
N ALA A 646 -15.38 5.58 14.19
CA ALA A 646 -15.76 6.87 14.74
C ALA A 646 -16.05 6.67 16.23
N SER A 647 -15.62 7.66 17.01
CA SER A 647 -15.67 7.75 18.46
C SER A 647 -16.88 7.10 19.14
N SER A 648 -16.70 6.70 20.38
CA SER A 648 -17.57 5.99 21.33
C SER A 648 -18.95 6.58 21.62
N TYR A 649 -19.60 7.27 20.68
CA TYR A 649 -20.94 7.81 20.85
C TYR A 649 -22.02 6.89 20.24
N PRO A 650 -23.22 6.77 20.81
CA PRO A 650 -24.35 6.07 20.20
C PRO A 650 -24.74 6.59 18.81
N GLU A 651 -24.33 7.83 18.48
CA GLU A 651 -24.52 8.51 17.19
C GLU A 651 -23.48 8.15 16.12
N ARG A 652 -22.53 7.30 16.43
CA ARG A 652 -21.36 6.98 15.58
C ARG A 652 -21.69 6.44 14.19
N PHE A 653 -22.88 5.94 13.98
CA PHE A 653 -23.31 5.36 12.72
C PHE A 653 -24.10 6.32 11.83
N ILE A 654 -24.37 7.53 12.31
CA ILE A 654 -25.21 8.49 11.59
C ILE A 654 -24.34 9.45 10.80
N HIS A 655 -24.50 9.42 9.49
CA HIS A 655 -23.72 10.21 8.54
C HIS A 655 -24.57 11.30 7.91
N LEU A 656 -24.77 12.40 8.64
CA LEU A 656 -25.50 13.59 8.20
C LEU A 656 -24.52 14.67 7.73
N ASN A 657 -24.79 15.25 6.58
CA ASN A 657 -24.06 16.39 6.05
C ASN A 657 -24.96 17.63 6.02
N PRO A 658 -25.09 18.36 7.12
CA PRO A 658 -25.92 19.56 7.22
C PRO A 658 -25.27 20.74 6.49
N ARG A 659 -25.59 20.92 5.23
CA ARG A 659 -25.13 22.02 4.39
C ARG A 659 -26.28 23.00 4.12
N GLY A 660 -25.94 24.27 3.93
CA GLY A 660 -26.93 25.29 3.57
C GLY A 660 -28.07 25.38 4.58
N SER A 661 -29.33 25.36 4.07
CA SER A 661 -30.52 25.54 4.89
C SER A 661 -31.69 24.76 4.35
N ILE A 662 -32.57 24.26 5.22
CA ILE A 662 -33.89 23.72 4.92
C ILE A 662 -34.95 24.45 5.77
N LYS A 663 -34.70 25.71 6.07
CA LYS A 663 -35.55 26.53 6.93
C LYS A 663 -36.82 27.02 6.23
N ASN A 664 -36.81 27.05 4.89
CA ASN A 664 -37.97 27.50 4.10
C ASN A 664 -39.13 26.54 4.27
N SER A 665 -38.89 25.24 4.10
CA SER A 665 -39.93 24.19 4.30
C SER A 665 -40.44 24.20 5.74
N PHE A 666 -39.56 24.31 6.75
CA PHE A 666 -39.94 24.43 8.15
C PHE A 666 -40.89 25.59 8.39
N ARG A 667 -40.54 26.79 7.92
CA ARG A 667 -41.39 28.01 8.04
C ARG A 667 -42.70 27.86 7.33
N LYS A 668 -42.67 27.26 6.15
CA LYS A 668 -43.89 26.98 5.40
C LYS A 668 -44.83 26.05 6.17
N PHE A 669 -44.29 24.95 6.69
CA PHE A 669 -45.07 23.94 7.43
C PHE A 669 -45.54 24.45 8.78
N GLU A 670 -44.74 25.27 9.49
CA GLU A 670 -45.12 25.85 10.76
C GLU A 670 -46.26 26.89 10.61
N ARG A 671 -46.24 27.68 9.53
CA ARG A 671 -47.30 28.66 9.25
C ARG A 671 -48.65 27.99 8.89
N GLY A 672 -48.60 26.77 8.41
CA GLY A 672 -49.79 26.05 7.93
C GLY A 672 -50.23 26.48 6.54
N GLY A 673 -51.35 25.87 6.06
CA GLY A 673 -51.85 26.02 4.73
C GLY A 673 -51.38 24.93 3.77
N ASP A 674 -51.57 25.13 2.46
CA ASP A 674 -51.11 24.14 1.46
C ASP A 674 -49.58 24.05 1.43
N ALA A 675 -49.05 22.85 1.59
CA ALA A 675 -47.64 22.52 1.54
C ALA A 675 -47.39 21.32 0.60
N ARG A 676 -46.31 21.35 -0.20
CA ARG A 676 -46.03 20.32 -1.18
C ARG A 676 -44.67 19.70 -0.99
N VAL A 677 -44.65 18.37 -0.84
CA VAL A 677 -43.41 17.60 -0.62
C VAL A 677 -43.32 16.55 -1.72
N ALA A 678 -42.16 16.51 -2.38
CA ALA A 678 -41.88 15.58 -3.46
C ALA A 678 -40.85 14.53 -3.05
N PHE A 679 -41.04 13.27 -3.50
CA PHE A 679 -40.16 12.14 -3.32
C PHE A 679 -39.72 11.65 -4.71
N LEU A 680 -38.55 12.00 -5.16
CA LEU A 680 -38.01 11.66 -6.47
C LEU A 680 -36.92 10.58 -6.34
N GLY A 681 -37.15 9.44 -7.03
CA GLY A 681 -36.18 8.34 -6.96
C GLY A 681 -36.52 7.09 -7.76
N GLY A 682 -35.85 6.00 -7.46
CA GLY A 682 -36.00 4.69 -8.12
C GLY A 682 -37.03 3.77 -7.46
N SER A 683 -36.74 2.45 -7.47
CA SER A 683 -37.63 1.41 -6.91
C SER A 683 -37.79 1.51 -5.39
N ILE A 684 -36.77 1.93 -4.66
CA ILE A 684 -36.81 2.09 -3.19
C ILE A 684 -37.77 3.25 -2.83
N THR A 685 -37.86 4.24 -3.68
CA THR A 685 -38.81 5.37 -3.54
C THR A 685 -40.19 5.05 -4.08
N GLU A 686 -40.35 4.11 -5.03
CA GLU A 686 -41.67 3.68 -5.55
C GLU A 686 -42.39 2.72 -4.60
N MET A 687 -41.65 1.81 -3.94
CA MET A 687 -42.23 0.84 -3.03
C MET A 687 -42.77 1.50 -1.76
N LYS A 688 -43.81 0.95 -1.16
CA LYS A 688 -44.29 1.40 0.15
C LYS A 688 -43.20 1.19 1.21
N GLY A 689 -42.93 2.24 2.00
CA GLY A 689 -41.94 2.19 3.04
C GLY A 689 -41.54 3.57 3.51
N TRP A 690 -40.27 3.94 3.38
CA TRP A 690 -39.69 5.13 3.96
C TRP A 690 -40.44 6.44 3.62
N HIS A 691 -40.84 6.63 2.37
CA HIS A 691 -41.56 7.85 1.97
C HIS A 691 -42.95 7.95 2.61
N ASN A 692 -43.64 6.82 2.77
CA ASN A 692 -44.95 6.84 3.47
C ASN A 692 -44.78 7.18 4.95
N MET A 693 -43.74 6.63 5.60
CA MET A 693 -43.41 6.95 6.99
C MET A 693 -43.04 8.43 7.15
N MET A 694 -42.31 9.01 6.18
CA MET A 694 -42.02 10.45 6.14
C MET A 694 -43.25 11.30 5.93
N MET A 695 -44.24 10.87 5.08
CA MET A 695 -45.52 11.53 4.94
C MET A 695 -46.30 11.56 6.26
N ASP A 696 -46.31 10.41 6.96
CA ASP A 696 -46.98 10.31 8.28
C ASP A 696 -46.29 11.19 9.31
N TYR A 697 -44.92 11.15 9.37
CA TYR A 697 -44.15 12.01 10.25
C TYR A 697 -44.42 13.50 10.04
N LEU A 698 -44.35 13.99 8.80
CA LEU A 698 -44.61 15.39 8.45
C LEU A 698 -46.03 15.82 8.80
N SER A 699 -47.03 14.98 8.52
CA SER A 699 -48.47 15.24 8.82
C SER A 699 -48.68 15.32 10.35
N GLN A 700 -48.09 14.46 11.11
CA GLN A 700 -48.16 14.47 12.59
C GLN A 700 -47.38 15.64 13.20
N ARG A 701 -46.21 15.97 12.65
CA ARG A 701 -45.33 17.02 13.14
C ARG A 701 -45.92 18.43 12.92
N PHE A 702 -46.63 18.62 11.82
CA PHE A 702 -47.24 19.88 11.38
C PHE A 702 -48.74 19.72 11.06
N PRO A 703 -49.60 19.48 12.06
CA PRO A 703 -51.02 19.22 11.85
C PRO A 703 -51.79 20.40 11.29
N GLN A 704 -51.23 21.61 11.33
CA GLN A 704 -51.80 22.85 10.78
C GLN A 704 -51.57 22.98 9.27
N SER A 705 -50.71 22.13 8.66
CA SER A 705 -50.43 22.13 7.22
C SER A 705 -51.20 21.09 6.49
N LYS A 706 -51.73 21.46 5.29
CA LYS A 706 -52.36 20.56 4.36
C LYS A 706 -51.32 20.09 3.34
N PHE A 707 -50.78 18.90 3.55
CA PHE A 707 -49.77 18.36 2.68
C PHE A 707 -50.33 17.78 1.37
N HIS A 708 -49.64 18.07 0.26
CA HIS A 708 -49.80 17.48 -1.06
C HIS A 708 -48.50 16.74 -1.39
N PHE A 709 -48.51 15.43 -1.25
CA PHE A 709 -47.35 14.59 -1.51
C PHE A 709 -47.29 14.19 -2.99
N ILE A 710 -46.06 14.29 -3.56
CA ILE A 710 -45.76 13.89 -4.93
C ILE A 710 -44.87 12.67 -4.86
N GLU A 711 -45.41 11.50 -5.18
CA GLU A 711 -44.74 10.23 -5.24
C GLU A 711 -44.18 10.00 -6.64
N ALA A 712 -42.95 10.41 -6.89
CA ALA A 712 -42.28 10.36 -8.18
C ALA A 712 -41.19 9.26 -8.23
N GLY A 713 -41.39 8.11 -7.54
CA GLY A 713 -40.58 6.92 -7.66
C GLY A 713 -40.91 6.14 -8.95
N ILE A 714 -39.87 5.81 -9.77
CA ILE A 714 -39.97 4.90 -10.91
C ILE A 714 -38.79 3.92 -10.87
N PRO A 715 -39.08 2.59 -10.79
CA PRO A 715 -38.02 1.60 -10.69
C PRO A 715 -37.00 1.67 -11.84
N SER A 716 -35.77 1.40 -11.54
CA SER A 716 -34.64 1.33 -12.48
C SER A 716 -34.19 2.68 -13.08
N MET A 717 -34.71 3.81 -12.62
CA MET A 717 -34.33 5.14 -13.09
C MET A 717 -33.30 5.78 -12.16
N GLY A 718 -32.19 6.24 -12.73
CA GLY A 718 -31.14 7.00 -12.06
C GLY A 718 -31.23 8.50 -12.30
N SER A 719 -30.16 9.25 -12.06
CA SER A 719 -30.14 10.71 -12.08
C SER A 719 -30.43 11.31 -13.46
N THR A 720 -29.86 10.78 -14.55
CA THR A 720 -30.10 11.27 -15.91
C THR A 720 -31.59 11.17 -16.29
N PRO A 721 -32.29 10.03 -16.19
CA PRO A 721 -33.74 9.99 -16.38
C PRO A 721 -34.52 10.96 -15.48
N HIS A 722 -34.05 11.14 -14.21
CA HIS A 722 -34.73 12.07 -13.31
C HIS A 722 -34.66 13.53 -13.76
N ALA A 723 -33.55 13.95 -14.34
CA ALA A 723 -33.39 15.31 -14.86
C ALA A 723 -34.36 15.62 -16.01
N PHE A 724 -34.66 14.64 -16.90
CA PHE A 724 -35.57 14.85 -18.04
C PHE A 724 -37.06 14.70 -17.66
N ARG A 725 -37.40 13.83 -16.68
CA ARG A 725 -38.77 13.65 -16.25
C ARG A 725 -39.22 14.62 -15.16
N LEU A 726 -38.32 15.45 -14.65
CA LEU A 726 -38.55 16.35 -13.52
C LEU A 726 -39.76 17.29 -13.75
N VAL A 727 -39.86 17.90 -14.95
CA VAL A 727 -40.96 18.78 -15.30
C VAL A 727 -42.28 18.03 -15.29
N HIS A 728 -42.33 16.89 -15.96
CA HIS A 728 -43.53 16.09 -16.09
C HIS A 728 -44.01 15.50 -14.76
N ASP A 729 -43.14 14.91 -13.97
CA ASP A 729 -43.52 14.12 -12.79
C ASP A 729 -43.60 14.96 -11.50
N VAL A 730 -42.87 16.06 -11.41
CA VAL A 730 -42.76 16.86 -10.19
C VAL A 730 -43.26 18.31 -10.42
N LEU A 731 -42.61 19.09 -11.29
CA LEU A 731 -42.85 20.53 -11.39
C LEU A 731 -44.23 20.86 -11.97
N SER A 732 -44.77 20.02 -12.87
CA SER A 732 -46.14 20.15 -13.36
C SER A 732 -47.23 20.04 -12.29
N LYS A 733 -46.87 19.50 -11.10
CA LYS A 733 -47.81 19.34 -9.97
C LYS A 733 -47.92 20.60 -9.10
N GLY A 734 -47.05 21.60 -9.35
CA GLY A 734 -47.03 22.89 -8.69
C GLY A 734 -45.71 23.12 -7.90
N LYS A 735 -45.61 24.28 -7.27
CA LYS A 735 -44.44 24.68 -6.47
C LYS A 735 -44.16 23.66 -5.36
N VAL A 736 -42.90 23.18 -5.27
CA VAL A 736 -42.46 22.22 -4.27
C VAL A 736 -41.79 22.97 -3.11
N ASP A 737 -42.16 22.67 -1.88
CA ASP A 737 -41.57 23.27 -0.67
C ASP A 737 -40.40 22.46 -0.15
N LEU A 738 -40.45 21.12 -0.28
CA LEU A 738 -39.37 20.21 0.12
C LEU A 738 -39.26 19.03 -0.88
N LEU A 739 -38.07 18.78 -1.37
CA LEU A 739 -37.75 17.64 -2.22
C LEU A 739 -36.79 16.66 -1.49
N PHE A 740 -37.20 15.39 -1.39
CA PHE A 740 -36.30 14.27 -1.12
C PHE A 740 -35.87 13.64 -2.43
N PHE A 741 -34.60 13.61 -2.70
CA PHE A 741 -34.03 13.10 -3.96
C PHE A 741 -33.01 11.98 -3.70
N GLU A 742 -33.14 10.87 -4.44
CA GLU A 742 -32.17 9.78 -4.46
C GLU A 742 -31.97 9.26 -5.89
N ALA A 743 -30.73 8.83 -6.21
CA ALA A 743 -30.39 8.25 -7.50
C ALA A 743 -29.19 7.28 -7.44
N ALA A 744 -28.42 7.27 -6.35
CA ALA A 744 -27.14 6.58 -6.24
C ALA A 744 -27.24 5.08 -6.58
N VAL A 745 -28.26 4.40 -6.06
CA VAL A 745 -28.47 2.95 -6.29
C VAL A 745 -28.62 2.62 -7.78
N ASN A 746 -29.40 3.41 -8.49
CA ASN A 746 -29.65 3.14 -9.91
C ASN A 746 -28.52 3.66 -10.81
N ASP A 747 -27.86 4.74 -10.45
CA ASP A 747 -26.69 5.24 -11.20
C ASP A 747 -25.54 4.22 -11.16
N GLU A 748 -25.28 3.61 -9.99
CA GLU A 748 -24.28 2.56 -9.85
C GLU A 748 -24.73 1.26 -10.55
N GLY A 749 -25.94 0.79 -10.26
CA GLY A 749 -26.48 -0.46 -10.82
C GLY A 749 -26.67 -0.45 -12.34
N ASN A 750 -26.88 0.71 -12.93
CA ASN A 750 -27.02 0.90 -14.37
C ASN A 750 -25.68 1.23 -15.07
N GLY A 751 -24.61 1.43 -14.30
CA GLY A 751 -23.28 1.68 -14.83
C GLY A 751 -23.09 3.07 -15.44
N PHE A 752 -23.79 4.09 -14.91
CA PHE A 752 -23.62 5.47 -15.37
C PHE A 752 -22.21 5.98 -15.06
N THR A 753 -21.62 6.63 -16.03
CA THR A 753 -20.29 7.23 -15.88
C THR A 753 -20.31 8.37 -14.86
N PRO A 754 -19.16 8.72 -14.24
CA PRO A 754 -19.06 9.86 -13.32
C PRO A 754 -19.61 11.17 -13.90
N LEU A 755 -19.45 11.39 -15.21
CA LEU A 755 -19.94 12.57 -15.89
C LEU A 755 -21.48 12.56 -16.01
N GLU A 756 -22.07 11.43 -16.36
CA GLU A 756 -23.53 11.26 -16.43
C GLU A 756 -24.18 11.45 -15.06
N GLN A 757 -23.55 10.90 -13.99
CA GLN A 757 -23.99 11.05 -12.61
C GLN A 757 -24.01 12.53 -12.19
N ILE A 758 -22.92 13.29 -12.47
CA ILE A 758 -22.85 14.72 -12.16
C ILE A 758 -23.88 15.49 -12.97
N ARG A 759 -23.94 15.31 -14.30
CA ARG A 759 -24.87 16.01 -15.19
C ARG A 759 -26.34 15.75 -14.82
N GLY A 760 -26.66 14.52 -14.40
CA GLY A 760 -27.99 14.14 -13.97
C GLY A 760 -28.39 14.77 -12.66
N VAL A 761 -27.58 14.63 -11.60
CA VAL A 761 -27.89 15.19 -10.26
C VAL A 761 -27.88 16.72 -10.30
N GLU A 762 -26.86 17.33 -10.91
CA GLU A 762 -26.81 18.78 -11.09
C GLU A 762 -28.01 19.29 -11.91
N GLY A 763 -28.40 18.53 -12.93
CA GLY A 763 -29.56 18.80 -13.74
C GLY A 763 -30.83 18.94 -12.91
N VAL A 764 -31.12 17.96 -12.03
CA VAL A 764 -32.27 18.01 -11.12
C VAL A 764 -32.19 19.18 -10.17
N VAL A 765 -31.08 19.31 -9.43
CA VAL A 765 -30.88 20.31 -8.40
C VAL A 765 -31.00 21.72 -8.95
N ARG A 766 -30.28 22.00 -10.01
CA ARG A 766 -30.30 23.33 -10.62
C ARG A 766 -31.62 23.68 -11.24
N HIS A 767 -32.27 22.74 -11.92
CA HIS A 767 -33.58 22.97 -12.54
C HIS A 767 -34.64 23.32 -11.48
N ILE A 768 -34.66 22.60 -10.33
CA ILE A 768 -35.56 22.92 -9.22
C ILE A 768 -35.29 24.35 -8.72
N LEU A 769 -34.04 24.67 -8.39
CA LEU A 769 -33.69 25.97 -7.81
C LEU A 769 -33.87 27.14 -8.76
N GLU A 770 -33.67 26.94 -10.08
CA GLU A 770 -33.96 27.96 -11.09
C GLU A 770 -35.48 28.16 -11.29
N THR A 771 -36.29 27.11 -11.08
CA THR A 771 -37.72 27.20 -11.14
C THR A 771 -38.33 27.85 -9.89
N ASP A 772 -37.82 27.45 -8.71
CA ASP A 772 -38.19 28.02 -7.44
C ASP A 772 -37.03 27.97 -6.46
N PRO A 773 -36.32 29.08 -6.26
CA PRO A 773 -35.15 29.14 -5.37
C PRO A 773 -35.50 29.02 -3.88
N GLU A 774 -36.75 28.95 -3.50
CA GLU A 774 -37.20 28.73 -2.12
C GLU A 774 -37.37 27.24 -1.77
N THR A 775 -37.29 26.33 -2.76
CA THR A 775 -37.41 24.88 -2.55
C THR A 775 -36.24 24.35 -1.74
N ASP A 776 -36.52 23.72 -0.60
CA ASP A 776 -35.52 22.95 0.15
C ASP A 776 -35.31 21.58 -0.50
N ILE A 777 -34.05 21.14 -0.59
CA ILE A 777 -33.67 19.85 -1.20
C ILE A 777 -32.85 19.04 -0.20
N ILE A 778 -33.13 17.73 -0.09
CA ILE A 778 -32.34 16.78 0.69
C ILE A 778 -31.92 15.64 -0.26
N LEU A 779 -30.63 15.37 -0.34
CA LEU A 779 -30.07 14.29 -1.14
C LEU A 779 -29.83 13.05 -0.25
N ASN A 780 -30.41 11.91 -0.64
CA ASN A 780 -30.29 10.66 0.10
C ASN A 780 -29.44 9.66 -0.68
N HIS A 781 -28.44 9.06 -0.03
CA HIS A 781 -27.63 8.00 -0.61
C HIS A 781 -28.02 6.66 0.00
N PHE A 782 -28.93 5.94 -0.64
CA PHE A 782 -29.34 4.61 -0.22
C PHE A 782 -28.27 3.58 -0.53
N ILE A 783 -28.31 2.46 0.21
CA ILE A 783 -27.31 1.39 0.08
C ILE A 783 -27.65 0.45 -1.10
N HIS A 784 -26.61 0.07 -1.84
CA HIS A 784 -26.62 -1.01 -2.82
C HIS A 784 -25.58 -2.05 -2.44
N SER A 785 -25.73 -3.30 -2.88
CA SER A 785 -24.77 -4.38 -2.55
C SER A 785 -23.33 -4.07 -2.96
N TYR A 786 -23.13 -3.37 -4.08
CA TYR A 786 -21.78 -2.93 -4.50
C TYR A 786 -21.23 -1.80 -3.64
N SER A 787 -22.07 -0.85 -3.22
CA SER A 787 -21.66 0.22 -2.33
C SER A 787 -21.42 -0.28 -0.90
N GLU A 788 -22.09 -1.36 -0.47
CA GLU A 788 -21.82 -2.04 0.79
C GLU A 788 -20.38 -2.52 0.85
N GLU A 789 -19.91 -3.27 -0.14
CA GLU A 789 -18.54 -3.80 -0.18
C GLU A 789 -17.48 -2.70 -0.09
N ARG A 790 -17.64 -1.59 -0.82
CA ARG A 790 -16.73 -0.44 -0.78
C ARG A 790 -16.76 0.27 0.58
N THR A 791 -17.96 0.48 1.11
CA THR A 791 -18.12 1.14 2.42
C THR A 791 -17.52 0.30 3.54
N LEU A 792 -17.67 -1.03 3.49
CA LEU A 792 -17.06 -1.97 4.42
C LEU A 792 -15.51 -1.90 4.37
N CYS A 793 -14.95 -1.54 3.22
CA CYS A 793 -13.52 -1.29 3.05
C CYS A 793 -13.10 0.14 3.45
N GLY A 794 -13.99 0.97 3.99
CA GLY A 794 -13.71 2.35 4.35
C GLY A 794 -13.55 3.28 3.14
N GLN A 795 -14.04 2.87 1.95
CA GLN A 795 -14.04 3.66 0.73
C GLN A 795 -15.42 4.26 0.50
N GLN A 796 -15.47 5.54 0.14
CA GLN A 796 -16.70 6.13 -0.34
C GLN A 796 -16.97 5.60 -1.77
N PRO A 797 -18.17 5.04 -2.06
CA PRO A 797 -18.55 4.68 -3.43
C PRO A 797 -18.43 5.87 -4.38
N ASP A 798 -17.91 5.66 -5.60
CA ASP A 798 -17.67 6.75 -6.56
C ASP A 798 -18.96 7.49 -6.91
N VAL A 799 -20.08 6.77 -6.99
CA VAL A 799 -21.40 7.36 -7.23
C VAL A 799 -21.78 8.35 -6.13
N ILE A 800 -21.58 7.99 -4.87
CA ILE A 800 -21.85 8.87 -3.73
C ILE A 800 -20.88 10.06 -3.74
N PHE A 801 -19.61 9.82 -4.04
CA PHE A 801 -18.63 10.89 -4.17
C PHE A 801 -19.02 11.91 -5.25
N ASN A 802 -19.49 11.46 -6.42
CA ASN A 802 -19.91 12.35 -7.50
C ASN A 802 -21.18 13.13 -7.16
N HIS A 803 -22.14 12.51 -6.50
CA HIS A 803 -23.37 13.17 -6.01
C HIS A 803 -23.03 14.21 -4.92
N GLU A 804 -22.11 13.87 -4.02
CA GLU A 804 -21.65 14.79 -2.97
C GLU A 804 -20.91 16.02 -3.52
N ARG A 805 -20.25 15.91 -4.68
CA ARG A 805 -19.70 17.08 -5.38
C ARG A 805 -20.77 18.09 -5.74
N VAL A 806 -21.93 17.62 -6.23
CA VAL A 806 -23.08 18.47 -6.52
C VAL A 806 -23.68 19.03 -5.23
N ALA A 807 -23.87 18.19 -4.21
CA ALA A 807 -24.39 18.63 -2.91
C ALA A 807 -23.51 19.72 -2.28
N ASN A 808 -22.18 19.56 -2.36
CA ASN A 808 -21.24 20.58 -1.88
C ASN A 808 -21.31 21.89 -2.68
N HIS A 809 -21.39 21.79 -4.01
CA HIS A 809 -21.42 22.95 -4.91
C HIS A 809 -22.66 23.84 -4.70
N TYR A 810 -23.82 23.20 -4.48
CA TYR A 810 -25.08 23.86 -4.26
C TYR A 810 -25.46 24.05 -2.78
N ALA A 811 -24.56 23.70 -1.86
CA ALA A 811 -24.79 23.71 -0.41
C ALA A 811 -26.05 22.96 0.02
N ILE A 812 -26.29 21.76 -0.56
CA ILE A 812 -27.47 20.94 -0.27
C ILE A 812 -27.14 19.94 0.85
N PRO A 813 -27.98 19.80 1.87
CA PRO A 813 -27.84 18.78 2.89
C PRO A 813 -28.00 17.37 2.29
N SER A 814 -27.22 16.43 2.77
CA SER A 814 -27.29 15.04 2.34
C SER A 814 -27.17 14.05 3.51
N ILE A 815 -27.62 12.83 3.28
CA ILE A 815 -27.53 11.74 4.25
C ILE A 815 -26.85 10.55 3.57
N ASN A 816 -25.73 10.09 4.12
CA ASN A 816 -25.04 8.89 3.63
C ASN A 816 -25.57 7.63 4.34
N LEU A 817 -26.76 7.20 3.96
CA LEU A 817 -27.44 6.02 4.50
C LEU A 817 -26.72 4.72 4.09
N ALA A 818 -26.01 4.73 2.97
CA ALA A 818 -25.20 3.59 2.54
C ALA A 818 -24.09 3.30 3.56
N GLN A 819 -23.40 4.32 4.02
CA GLN A 819 -22.37 4.18 5.05
C GLN A 819 -22.95 3.77 6.40
N GLU A 820 -24.03 4.42 6.84
CA GLU A 820 -24.71 4.09 8.09
C GLU A 820 -25.10 2.62 8.15
N ILE A 821 -25.80 2.12 7.15
CA ILE A 821 -26.28 0.74 7.13
C ILE A 821 -25.13 -0.26 7.07
N SER A 822 -24.10 0.01 6.27
CA SER A 822 -22.91 -0.85 6.18
C SER A 822 -22.22 -0.97 7.54
N GLU A 823 -22.00 0.16 8.23
CA GLU A 823 -21.36 0.17 9.56
C GLU A 823 -22.21 -0.55 10.62
N ARG A 824 -23.54 -0.42 10.56
CA ARG A 824 -24.45 -1.12 11.48
C ARG A 824 -24.50 -2.62 11.25
N ILE A 825 -24.39 -3.08 10.00
CA ILE A 825 -24.24 -4.49 9.66
C ILE A 825 -22.91 -5.02 10.20
N LEU A 826 -21.82 -4.27 10.00
CA LEU A 826 -20.50 -4.62 10.55
C LEU A 826 -20.48 -4.73 12.08
N ASP A 827 -21.18 -3.83 12.76
CA ASP A 827 -21.31 -3.84 14.23
C ASP A 827 -22.21 -5.01 14.73
N GLY A 828 -22.79 -5.78 13.80
CA GLY A 828 -23.64 -6.93 14.12
C GLY A 828 -25.03 -6.58 14.63
N GLN A 829 -25.51 -5.34 14.40
CA GLN A 829 -26.86 -4.94 14.82
C GLN A 829 -27.95 -5.69 14.05
N PHE A 830 -27.72 -5.98 12.79
CA PHE A 830 -28.56 -6.78 11.91
C PHE A 830 -27.74 -7.26 10.71
N THR A 831 -28.25 -8.24 9.96
CA THR A 831 -27.63 -8.73 8.73
C THR A 831 -28.21 -8.03 7.50
N TRP A 832 -27.53 -8.12 6.35
CA TRP A 832 -28.04 -7.67 5.04
C TRP A 832 -29.42 -8.27 4.72
N LYS A 833 -29.65 -9.52 5.12
CA LYS A 833 -30.93 -10.19 4.97
C LYS A 833 -32.02 -9.59 5.87
N ASP A 834 -31.70 -9.26 7.13
CA ASP A 834 -32.65 -8.64 8.06
C ASP A 834 -33.01 -7.22 7.61
N PHE A 835 -32.06 -6.49 7.03
CA PHE A 835 -32.28 -5.18 6.40
C PHE A 835 -33.22 -5.27 5.19
N GLY A 836 -33.21 -6.39 4.46
CA GLY A 836 -34.08 -6.66 3.30
C GLY A 836 -33.36 -6.62 1.95
N GLY A 837 -32.06 -6.43 1.94
CA GLY A 837 -31.25 -6.31 0.72
C GLY A 837 -31.40 -4.92 0.07
N VAL A 838 -31.23 -4.83 -1.25
CA VAL A 838 -31.36 -3.57 -2.00
C VAL A 838 -32.75 -2.93 -1.83
N HIS A 839 -33.79 -3.74 -1.68
CA HIS A 839 -35.13 -3.29 -1.37
C HIS A 839 -35.42 -3.50 0.11
N PRO A 840 -35.34 -2.44 0.94
CA PRO A 840 -35.41 -2.57 2.39
C PRO A 840 -36.68 -3.29 2.90
N ALA A 841 -36.50 -4.14 3.92
CA ALA A 841 -37.56 -4.65 4.77
C ALA A 841 -38.05 -3.55 5.75
N PRO A 842 -39.11 -3.75 6.54
CA PRO A 842 -39.58 -2.74 7.49
C PRO A 842 -38.46 -2.18 8.38
N LEU A 843 -37.55 -3.00 8.89
CA LEU A 843 -36.39 -2.57 9.66
C LEU A 843 -35.48 -1.60 8.88
N GLY A 844 -35.24 -1.88 7.61
CA GLY A 844 -34.43 -1.02 6.76
C GLY A 844 -35.07 0.33 6.50
N HIS A 845 -36.41 0.36 6.29
CA HIS A 845 -37.14 1.61 6.19
C HIS A 845 -37.11 2.43 7.48
N ASP A 846 -37.24 1.79 8.65
CA ASP A 846 -37.11 2.45 9.97
C ASP A 846 -35.73 3.11 10.14
N CYS A 847 -34.66 2.41 9.72
CA CYS A 847 -33.32 2.96 9.76
C CYS A 847 -33.20 4.24 8.91
N TYR A 848 -33.67 4.20 7.67
CA TYR A 848 -33.63 5.35 6.77
C TYR A 848 -34.40 6.54 7.32
N VAL A 849 -35.62 6.33 7.77
CA VAL A 849 -36.52 7.38 8.26
C VAL A 849 -35.97 8.00 9.54
N SER A 850 -35.41 7.19 10.44
CA SER A 850 -34.80 7.70 11.69
C SER A 850 -33.70 8.72 11.43
N SER A 851 -32.82 8.48 10.46
CA SER A 851 -31.74 9.41 10.10
C SER A 851 -32.26 10.64 9.35
N MET A 852 -33.30 10.49 8.49
CA MET A 852 -33.95 11.62 7.84
C MET A 852 -34.62 12.55 8.84
N ILE A 853 -35.36 12.02 9.81
CA ILE A 853 -36.01 12.80 10.87
C ILE A 853 -34.95 13.55 11.69
N ARG A 854 -33.83 12.89 12.00
CA ARG A 854 -32.72 13.51 12.73
C ARG A 854 -32.14 14.71 11.97
N LEU A 855 -31.90 14.59 10.68
CA LEU A 855 -31.41 15.70 9.85
C LEU A 855 -32.40 16.86 9.88
N LEU A 856 -33.69 16.58 9.65
CA LEU A 856 -34.77 17.57 9.64
C LEU A 856 -34.83 18.30 10.98
N GLU A 857 -34.97 17.58 12.10
CA GLU A 857 -35.09 18.21 13.44
C GLU A 857 -33.83 18.98 13.83
N MET A 858 -32.64 18.48 13.49
CA MET A 858 -31.38 19.19 13.73
C MET A 858 -31.34 20.53 12.99
N MET A 859 -31.58 20.54 11.69
CA MET A 859 -31.51 21.73 10.84
C MET A 859 -32.68 22.69 11.09
N TRP A 860 -33.84 22.17 11.44
CA TRP A 860 -35.02 22.95 11.79
C TRP A 860 -34.93 23.61 13.20
N SER A 861 -34.23 22.97 14.14
CA SER A 861 -34.02 23.55 15.49
C SER A 861 -33.30 24.90 15.44
N GLU A 862 -32.39 25.07 14.49
CA GLU A 862 -31.68 26.33 14.23
C GLU A 862 -32.56 27.40 13.57
N GLY A 863 -33.72 27.01 13.02
CA GLY A 863 -34.67 27.89 12.28
C GLY A 863 -35.63 28.69 13.16
N LYS A 864 -35.76 28.37 14.43
CA LYS A 864 -36.80 28.96 15.32
C LYS A 864 -36.67 30.46 15.54
N GLN A 865 -35.60 31.10 15.12
CA GLN A 865 -35.34 32.54 15.30
C GLN A 865 -35.47 33.40 14.04
N MET A 866 -35.81 32.80 12.85
CA MET A 866 -35.88 33.58 11.61
C MET A 866 -37.31 33.64 11.06
N ASP A 867 -37.78 34.84 10.78
CA ASP A 867 -39.16 35.11 10.36
C ASP A 867 -39.41 35.13 8.85
N ILE A 868 -38.37 34.99 8.01
CA ILE A 868 -38.46 35.24 6.59
C ILE A 868 -37.98 34.03 5.82
N ILE A 869 -38.75 33.58 4.79
CA ILE A 869 -38.33 32.65 3.76
C ILE A 869 -37.27 33.32 2.87
N GLN A 870 -36.16 32.68 2.63
CA GLN A 870 -35.04 33.22 1.84
C GLN A 870 -34.71 32.31 0.64
N PRO A 871 -34.60 32.90 -0.56
CA PRO A 871 -34.12 32.13 -1.73
C PRO A 871 -32.74 31.51 -1.51
N HIS A 872 -32.55 30.26 -1.91
CA HIS A 872 -31.23 29.65 -1.95
C HIS A 872 -30.35 30.35 -2.99
N GLN A 873 -29.06 30.47 -2.69
CA GLN A 873 -28.12 31.00 -3.64
C GLN A 873 -27.76 29.93 -4.68
N ILE A 874 -28.01 30.23 -5.94
CA ILE A 874 -27.65 29.35 -7.04
C ILE A 874 -26.23 29.76 -7.50
N PRO A 875 -25.24 28.84 -7.53
CA PRO A 875 -23.89 29.13 -8.04
C PRO A 875 -23.97 29.67 -9.48
N THR A 876 -23.16 30.67 -9.78
CA THR A 876 -23.09 31.28 -11.12
C THR A 876 -22.56 30.32 -12.18
N THR A 877 -21.69 29.39 -11.79
CA THR A 877 -21.11 28.34 -12.63
C THR A 877 -21.74 27.00 -12.30
N GLN A 878 -21.92 26.16 -13.30
CA GLN A 878 -22.24 24.75 -13.15
C GLN A 878 -20.96 23.95 -12.94
N LEU A 879 -21.06 22.76 -12.35
CA LEU A 879 -19.95 21.79 -12.31
C LEU A 879 -19.62 21.26 -13.69
N ASP A 880 -20.64 21.10 -14.52
CA ASP A 880 -20.49 20.81 -15.94
C ASP A 880 -21.48 21.67 -16.77
N GLU A 881 -20.98 22.40 -17.74
CA GLU A 881 -21.80 23.32 -18.56
C GLU A 881 -22.92 22.62 -19.36
N TYR A 882 -22.79 21.30 -19.55
CA TYR A 882 -23.76 20.47 -20.26
C TYR A 882 -24.70 19.71 -19.34
N SER A 883 -24.70 20.02 -18.03
CA SER A 883 -25.64 19.47 -17.07
C SER A 883 -27.09 19.69 -17.52
N TYR A 884 -27.96 18.71 -17.24
CA TYR A 884 -29.33 18.69 -17.80
C TYR A 884 -30.30 19.60 -17.04
N SER A 885 -29.87 20.84 -16.75
CA SER A 885 -30.62 21.82 -15.96
C SER A 885 -31.87 22.39 -16.66
N LYS A 886 -32.09 22.11 -17.94
CA LYS A 886 -33.24 22.42 -18.72
C LYS A 886 -33.82 21.17 -19.39
N GLY A 887 -33.58 20.01 -18.76
CA GLY A 887 -34.03 18.72 -19.21
C GLY A 887 -35.56 18.64 -19.25
N ASP A 888 -36.15 18.17 -20.37
CA ASP A 888 -37.60 18.06 -20.55
C ASP A 888 -37.97 16.93 -21.54
N PHE A 889 -39.19 16.45 -21.48
CA PHE A 889 -39.74 15.55 -22.48
C PHE A 889 -40.25 16.30 -23.70
N LEU A 890 -40.07 15.69 -24.86
CA LEU A 890 -40.59 16.18 -26.13
C LEU A 890 -41.47 15.10 -26.76
N ASP A 891 -42.73 15.47 -27.02
CA ASP A 891 -43.79 14.59 -27.51
C ASP A 891 -43.40 13.87 -28.80
N ILE A 892 -43.61 12.57 -28.84
CA ILE A 892 -43.36 11.68 -29.99
C ILE A 892 -44.09 12.09 -31.28
N HIS A 893 -45.26 12.75 -31.16
CA HIS A 893 -46.02 13.25 -32.30
C HIS A 893 -45.29 14.36 -33.09
N ARG A 894 -44.22 14.93 -32.54
CA ARG A 894 -43.42 15.93 -33.26
C ARG A 894 -42.45 15.30 -34.28
N ALA A 895 -42.28 14.00 -34.23
CA ALA A 895 -41.40 13.29 -35.16
C ALA A 895 -42.15 13.10 -36.52
N ARG A 896 -41.39 13.29 -37.61
CA ARG A 896 -41.85 12.92 -38.95
C ARG A 896 -41.44 11.46 -39.21
N LEU A 897 -42.48 10.62 -39.36
CA LEU A 897 -42.30 9.18 -39.50
C LEU A 897 -42.11 8.77 -40.95
N GLY A 898 -41.06 8.00 -41.21
CA GLY A 898 -40.90 7.25 -42.44
C GLY A 898 -41.59 5.89 -42.36
N GLU A 899 -41.51 5.15 -43.46
CA GLU A 899 -42.12 3.81 -43.54
C GLU A 899 -41.56 2.87 -42.47
N GLY A 900 -42.43 2.21 -41.74
CA GLY A 900 -42.10 1.23 -40.72
C GLY A 900 -42.10 1.73 -39.28
N TRP A 901 -42.29 3.05 -39.06
CA TRP A 901 -42.58 3.61 -37.75
C TRP A 901 -44.06 3.85 -37.60
N SER A 902 -44.60 3.55 -36.43
CA SER A 902 -46.01 3.84 -36.09
C SER A 902 -46.15 4.24 -34.61
N ILE A 903 -47.19 5.01 -34.30
CA ILE A 903 -47.58 5.31 -32.92
C ILE A 903 -48.63 4.29 -32.51
N VAL A 904 -48.38 3.62 -31.38
CA VAL A 904 -49.31 2.67 -30.72
C VAL A 904 -49.87 3.38 -29.51
N ASP A 905 -51.17 3.76 -29.53
CA ASP A 905 -51.79 4.61 -28.50
C ASP A 905 -51.83 3.99 -27.10
N SER A 906 -51.91 2.65 -27.04
CA SER A 906 -51.97 1.89 -25.76
C SER A 906 -51.03 0.70 -25.85
N TRP A 907 -49.74 0.98 -25.74
CA TRP A 907 -48.68 -0.03 -25.93
C TRP A 907 -48.56 -1.00 -24.76
N ARG A 908 -48.37 -2.29 -25.08
CA ARG A 908 -47.99 -3.35 -24.13
C ARG A 908 -46.96 -4.27 -24.74
N PRO A 909 -46.09 -4.90 -23.89
CA PRO A 909 -45.17 -5.93 -24.39
C PRO A 909 -45.90 -7.05 -25.16
N HIS A 910 -45.46 -7.33 -26.37
CA HIS A 910 -46.09 -8.33 -27.26
C HIS A 910 -45.79 -9.77 -26.84
N ASP A 911 -44.73 -9.99 -26.08
CA ASP A 911 -44.26 -11.30 -25.61
C ASP A 911 -44.72 -11.66 -24.17
N GLY A 912 -45.57 -10.79 -23.57
CA GLY A 912 -46.06 -10.97 -22.20
C GLY A 912 -45.01 -10.73 -21.10
N ALA A 913 -43.82 -10.25 -21.43
CA ALA A 913 -42.81 -9.87 -20.44
C ALA A 913 -43.29 -8.63 -19.65
N SER A 914 -42.75 -8.45 -18.47
CA SER A 914 -43.14 -7.35 -17.59
C SER A 914 -42.49 -6.01 -17.98
N THR A 915 -43.15 -4.92 -17.61
CA THR A 915 -42.62 -3.55 -17.71
C THR A 915 -42.98 -2.73 -16.46
N ARG A 916 -42.60 -1.46 -16.39
CA ARG A 916 -42.86 -0.58 -15.27
C ARG A 916 -44.14 0.24 -15.44
N LYS A 917 -44.75 0.61 -14.30
CA LYS A 917 -45.89 1.54 -14.25
C LYS A 917 -45.50 2.85 -14.96
N GLY A 918 -46.39 3.39 -15.77
CA GLY A 918 -46.15 4.59 -16.60
C GLY A 918 -45.48 4.31 -17.94
N PHE A 919 -45.19 3.03 -18.26
CA PHE A 919 -44.66 2.56 -19.54
C PHE A 919 -45.50 1.45 -20.15
N VAL A 920 -46.71 1.28 -19.70
CA VAL A 920 -47.71 0.37 -20.20
C VAL A 920 -49.03 1.11 -20.34
N ASP A 921 -49.80 0.80 -21.35
CA ASP A 921 -51.05 1.48 -21.71
C ASP A 921 -50.90 2.99 -21.99
N VAL A 922 -49.74 3.35 -22.53
CA VAL A 922 -49.39 4.72 -22.92
C VAL A 922 -49.02 4.76 -24.40
N PRO A 923 -49.12 5.92 -25.08
CA PRO A 923 -48.64 6.07 -26.43
C PRO A 923 -47.14 5.78 -26.55
N MET A 924 -46.77 4.94 -27.53
CA MET A 924 -45.37 4.63 -27.84
C MET A 924 -45.12 4.71 -29.36
N LEU A 925 -44.03 5.29 -29.74
CA LEU A 925 -43.53 5.27 -31.11
C LEU A 925 -42.75 3.97 -31.29
N GLU A 926 -43.22 3.08 -32.17
CA GLU A 926 -42.69 1.72 -32.31
C GLU A 926 -42.22 1.44 -33.74
N THR A 927 -41.14 0.69 -33.87
CA THR A 927 -40.73 -0.01 -35.07
C THR A 927 -40.09 -1.35 -34.75
N VAL A 928 -40.21 -2.30 -35.67
CA VAL A 928 -39.48 -3.58 -35.72
C VAL A 928 -38.76 -3.75 -37.05
N LYS A 929 -38.89 -2.77 -37.98
CA LYS A 929 -38.45 -2.84 -39.36
C LYS A 929 -37.04 -2.26 -39.50
N ALA A 930 -36.07 -3.08 -39.86
CA ALA A 930 -34.74 -2.62 -40.23
C ALA A 930 -34.82 -1.59 -41.38
N GLY A 931 -34.04 -0.54 -41.25
CA GLY A 931 -34.00 0.58 -42.18
C GLY A 931 -35.15 1.62 -42.01
N ALA A 932 -36.16 1.39 -41.14
CA ALA A 932 -37.19 2.38 -40.82
C ALA A 932 -36.53 3.65 -40.25
N GLN A 933 -36.90 4.81 -40.81
CA GLN A 933 -36.29 6.10 -40.46
C GLN A 933 -37.37 7.07 -39.95
N LEU A 934 -36.97 7.92 -39.00
CA LEU A 934 -37.76 9.09 -38.60
C LEU A 934 -36.87 10.34 -38.56
N THR A 935 -37.48 11.51 -38.56
CA THR A 935 -36.77 12.78 -38.35
C THR A 935 -37.47 13.62 -37.30
N LEU A 936 -36.72 14.36 -36.51
CA LEU A 936 -37.24 15.26 -35.50
C LEU A 936 -36.46 16.59 -35.56
N ASP A 937 -37.20 17.68 -35.67
CA ASP A 937 -36.63 19.02 -35.47
C ASP A 937 -36.77 19.40 -33.97
N PHE A 938 -35.69 19.80 -33.33
CA PHE A 938 -35.71 20.16 -31.91
C PHE A 938 -34.83 21.40 -31.64
N GLU A 939 -35.01 22.02 -30.49
CA GLU A 939 -34.19 23.13 -30.01
C GLU A 939 -33.60 22.76 -28.67
N GLY A 940 -32.28 22.94 -28.52
CA GLY A 940 -31.57 22.63 -27.29
C GLY A 940 -30.08 22.31 -27.52
N ARG A 941 -29.39 21.78 -26.49
CA ARG A 941 -27.99 21.41 -26.52
C ARG A 941 -27.74 19.90 -26.30
N ALA A 942 -28.80 19.15 -26.01
CA ALA A 942 -28.74 17.71 -25.90
C ALA A 942 -30.02 17.09 -26.41
N ILE A 943 -29.95 15.88 -26.98
CA ILE A 943 -31.07 15.10 -27.52
C ILE A 943 -30.86 13.63 -27.24
N GLY A 944 -31.96 12.94 -26.92
CA GLY A 944 -31.99 11.50 -26.72
C GLY A 944 -33.41 10.96 -26.78
N ILE A 945 -33.59 9.75 -26.26
CA ILE A 945 -34.88 9.07 -26.19
C ILE A 945 -35.11 8.50 -24.78
N CYS A 946 -36.35 8.57 -24.30
CA CYS A 946 -36.87 7.79 -23.22
C CYS A 946 -37.68 6.62 -23.82
N CYS A 947 -37.18 5.39 -23.63
CA CYS A 947 -37.76 4.21 -24.28
C CYS A 947 -37.88 3.04 -23.29
N VAL A 948 -38.48 1.93 -23.75
CA VAL A 948 -38.41 0.65 -23.05
C VAL A 948 -37.45 -0.30 -23.79
N ALA A 949 -36.39 -0.72 -23.08
CA ALA A 949 -35.38 -1.64 -23.59
C ALA A 949 -35.76 -3.08 -23.22
N GLY A 950 -36.29 -3.85 -24.15
CA GLY A 950 -36.82 -5.20 -23.92
C GLY A 950 -36.01 -6.32 -24.58
N PRO A 951 -36.52 -7.56 -24.53
CA PRO A 951 -35.87 -8.73 -25.09
C PRO A 951 -35.57 -8.68 -26.58
N SER A 952 -36.31 -7.87 -27.33
CA SER A 952 -36.14 -7.64 -28.76
C SER A 952 -35.53 -6.27 -29.12
N ALA A 953 -34.93 -5.58 -28.16
CA ALA A 953 -34.37 -4.25 -28.37
C ALA A 953 -33.26 -4.28 -29.46
N GLY A 954 -33.38 -3.36 -30.44
CA GLY A 954 -32.50 -3.27 -31.59
C GLY A 954 -31.38 -2.27 -31.42
N THR A 955 -30.60 -2.09 -32.46
CA THR A 955 -29.57 -1.04 -32.54
C THR A 955 -30.15 0.12 -33.38
N LEU A 956 -30.03 1.32 -32.86
CA LEU A 956 -30.38 2.54 -33.59
C LEU A 956 -29.11 3.13 -34.23
N GLU A 957 -29.30 3.71 -35.43
CA GLU A 957 -28.32 4.60 -36.02
C GLU A 957 -28.90 6.00 -36.06
N TYR A 958 -28.11 6.99 -35.67
CA TYR A 958 -28.59 8.38 -35.60
C TYR A 958 -27.60 9.36 -36.17
N SER A 959 -28.11 10.50 -36.66
CA SER A 959 -27.32 11.63 -37.14
C SER A 959 -28.02 12.94 -36.69
N VAL A 960 -27.23 13.86 -36.18
CA VAL A 960 -27.65 15.23 -35.87
C VAL A 960 -27.02 16.17 -36.87
N ASP A 961 -27.86 17.03 -37.49
CA ASP A 961 -27.44 18.07 -38.46
C ASP A 961 -26.63 17.53 -39.63
N GLY A 962 -26.93 16.30 -40.07
CA GLY A 962 -26.23 15.68 -41.21
C GLY A 962 -24.85 15.14 -40.88
N SER A 963 -24.49 15.03 -39.60
CA SER A 963 -23.25 14.36 -39.17
C SER A 963 -23.23 12.89 -39.62
N PRO A 964 -22.08 12.22 -39.68
CA PRO A 964 -22.02 10.78 -39.92
C PRO A 964 -22.89 10.02 -38.95
N PHE A 965 -23.57 8.97 -39.41
CA PHE A 965 -24.40 8.13 -38.53
C PHE A 965 -23.53 7.46 -37.46
N LYS A 966 -23.97 7.57 -36.22
CA LYS A 966 -23.45 6.86 -35.06
C LYS A 966 -24.41 5.73 -34.70
N SER A 967 -23.91 4.68 -34.09
CA SER A 967 -24.67 3.50 -33.69
C SER A 967 -24.90 3.50 -32.19
N LEU A 968 -26.12 3.13 -31.75
CA LEU A 968 -26.51 3.01 -30.35
C LEU A 968 -27.23 1.68 -30.14
N ASP A 969 -26.63 0.79 -29.36
CA ASP A 969 -27.28 -0.44 -28.91
C ASP A 969 -28.28 -0.12 -27.79
N THR A 970 -29.54 -0.45 -27.98
CA THR A 970 -30.58 -0.21 -26.96
C THR A 970 -30.83 -1.43 -26.07
N PHE A 971 -30.05 -2.50 -26.20
CA PHE A 971 -30.17 -3.68 -25.35
C PHE A 971 -29.34 -3.51 -24.09
N THR A 972 -29.94 -3.48 -22.92
CA THR A 972 -29.27 -3.40 -21.61
C THR A 972 -28.99 -4.79 -21.04
N HIS A 973 -28.18 -4.88 -20.00
CA HIS A 973 -27.98 -6.14 -19.25
C HIS A 973 -29.29 -6.65 -18.57
N TRP A 974 -30.26 -5.79 -18.36
CA TRP A 974 -31.59 -6.14 -17.82
C TRP A 974 -32.59 -6.61 -18.89
N SER A 975 -32.38 -6.34 -20.16
CA SER A 975 -33.33 -6.51 -21.26
C SER A 975 -33.69 -7.96 -21.56
N THR A 976 -32.96 -8.95 -21.04
CA THR A 976 -33.16 -10.38 -21.36
C THR A 976 -34.59 -10.88 -21.08
N ASN A 977 -35.20 -10.42 -19.97
CA ASN A 977 -36.52 -10.88 -19.51
C ASN A 977 -37.47 -9.76 -19.07
N LEU A 978 -37.09 -8.50 -19.32
CA LEU A 978 -37.79 -7.33 -18.80
C LEU A 978 -37.75 -6.20 -19.83
N TYR A 979 -38.88 -5.53 -20.06
CA TYR A 979 -38.92 -4.23 -20.73
C TYR A 979 -38.64 -3.14 -19.70
N ILE A 980 -37.40 -2.64 -19.70
CA ILE A 980 -36.92 -1.67 -18.70
C ILE A 980 -36.98 -0.25 -19.27
N PRO A 981 -37.54 0.73 -18.55
CA PRO A 981 -37.42 2.14 -18.93
C PRO A 981 -35.95 2.59 -18.92
N TRP A 982 -35.55 3.25 -20.01
CA TRP A 982 -34.19 3.74 -20.16
C TRP A 982 -34.15 5.06 -20.93
N VAL A 983 -33.20 5.93 -20.56
CA VAL A 983 -32.89 7.14 -21.31
C VAL A 983 -31.57 6.95 -22.02
N TYR A 984 -31.56 7.02 -23.31
CA TYR A 984 -30.38 7.01 -24.14
C TYR A 984 -30.16 8.40 -24.73
N MET A 985 -28.95 8.97 -24.51
CA MET A 985 -28.54 10.24 -25.11
C MET A 985 -27.86 9.98 -26.45
N PHE A 986 -28.33 10.67 -27.51
CA PHE A 986 -27.69 10.68 -28.81
C PHE A 986 -26.52 11.66 -28.84
N GLU A 987 -26.81 12.92 -28.48
CA GLU A 987 -25.77 13.98 -28.35
C GLU A 987 -26.02 14.79 -27.08
N THR A 988 -24.95 15.16 -26.39
CA THR A 988 -25.02 15.82 -25.07
C THR A 988 -24.34 17.20 -25.04
N GLU A 989 -23.64 17.59 -26.10
CA GLU A 989 -22.76 18.77 -26.13
C GLU A 989 -22.95 19.58 -27.42
N LEU A 990 -24.20 19.71 -27.85
CA LEU A 990 -24.53 20.53 -28.99
C LEU A 990 -24.47 22.04 -28.64
N ARG A 991 -24.36 22.88 -29.65
CA ARG A 991 -24.59 24.32 -29.46
C ARG A 991 -26.08 24.56 -29.18
N ILE A 992 -26.38 25.51 -28.29
CA ILE A 992 -27.77 25.89 -28.06
C ILE A 992 -28.39 26.42 -29.37
N GLY A 993 -29.49 25.85 -29.79
CA GLY A 993 -30.19 26.28 -30.99
C GLY A 993 -31.02 25.17 -31.65
N PRO A 994 -31.54 25.45 -32.87
CA PRO A 994 -32.33 24.48 -33.62
C PRO A 994 -31.42 23.42 -34.25
N HIS A 995 -31.83 22.16 -34.13
CA HIS A 995 -31.14 21.01 -34.68
C HIS A 995 -32.14 20.03 -35.35
N ARG A 996 -31.61 19.16 -36.20
CA ARG A 996 -32.35 18.07 -36.83
C ARG A 996 -31.71 16.73 -36.48
N LEU A 997 -32.48 15.89 -35.81
CA LEU A 997 -32.18 14.49 -35.53
C LEU A 997 -32.78 13.61 -36.65
N VAL A 998 -31.97 12.66 -37.13
CA VAL A 998 -32.41 11.54 -37.96
C VAL A 998 -32.07 10.26 -37.19
N VAL A 999 -33.08 9.39 -37.01
CA VAL A 999 -32.92 8.07 -36.41
C VAL A 999 -33.38 7.02 -37.39
N ARG A 1000 -32.60 5.96 -37.55
CA ARG A 1000 -32.99 4.78 -38.32
C ARG A 1000 -32.71 3.49 -37.56
N MET A 1001 -33.55 2.47 -37.76
CA MET A 1001 -33.37 1.15 -37.21
C MET A 1001 -32.26 0.43 -37.97
N SER A 1002 -31.20 -0.01 -37.29
CA SER A 1002 -30.13 -0.83 -37.87
C SER A 1002 -30.65 -2.23 -38.19
N PRO A 1003 -30.15 -2.88 -39.24
CA PRO A 1003 -30.36 -4.34 -39.45
C PRO A 1003 -29.58 -5.20 -38.42
N GLN A 1004 -28.63 -4.62 -37.71
CA GLN A 1004 -27.86 -5.28 -36.68
C GLN A 1004 -28.50 -5.07 -35.31
N HIS A 1005 -28.32 -6.01 -34.42
CA HIS A 1005 -28.77 -5.94 -33.03
C HIS A 1005 -27.75 -6.67 -32.12
N ASN A 1006 -27.85 -6.45 -30.82
CA ASN A 1006 -27.07 -7.18 -29.82
C ASN A 1006 -27.24 -8.69 -29.97
N GLU A 1007 -26.20 -9.48 -29.84
CA GLU A 1007 -26.25 -10.96 -29.97
C GLU A 1007 -27.24 -11.61 -28.98
N ARG A 1008 -27.45 -10.99 -27.83
CA ARG A 1008 -28.43 -11.45 -26.83
C ARG A 1008 -29.85 -11.01 -27.09
N SER A 1009 -30.06 -10.07 -27.99
CA SER A 1009 -31.39 -9.58 -28.38
C SER A 1009 -32.10 -10.57 -29.33
N LYS A 1010 -33.42 -10.69 -29.18
CA LYS A 1010 -34.28 -11.55 -30.02
C LYS A 1010 -34.81 -10.86 -31.27
N GLY A 1011 -34.44 -9.59 -31.52
CA GLY A 1011 -34.99 -8.83 -32.65
C GLY A 1011 -34.38 -7.43 -32.80
N THR A 1012 -35.07 -6.64 -33.63
CA THR A 1012 -34.71 -5.27 -33.99
C THR A 1012 -35.82 -4.27 -33.64
N ALA A 1013 -36.40 -4.38 -32.43
CA ALA A 1013 -37.48 -3.50 -32.01
C ALA A 1013 -36.98 -2.25 -31.29
N CYS A 1014 -37.72 -1.16 -31.39
CA CYS A 1014 -37.54 0.04 -30.57
C CYS A 1014 -38.87 0.65 -30.22
N GLN A 1015 -39.07 0.94 -28.93
CA GLN A 1015 -40.31 1.54 -28.37
C GLN A 1015 -39.94 2.83 -27.64
N ILE A 1016 -40.20 3.99 -28.23
CA ILE A 1016 -39.92 5.32 -27.67
C ILE A 1016 -41.20 5.89 -27.07
N ARG A 1017 -41.14 6.23 -25.78
CA ARG A 1017 -42.24 6.92 -25.07
C ARG A 1017 -42.17 8.42 -25.28
N ASP A 1018 -40.98 9.03 -25.17
CA ASP A 1018 -40.71 10.46 -25.36
C ASP A 1018 -39.33 10.65 -25.96
N PHE A 1019 -39.12 11.73 -26.68
CA PHE A 1019 -37.74 12.25 -26.86
C PHE A 1019 -37.37 13.04 -25.62
N VAL A 1020 -36.09 13.13 -25.33
CA VAL A 1020 -35.54 13.92 -24.22
C VAL A 1020 -34.67 15.02 -24.78
N VAL A 1021 -34.81 16.24 -24.28
CA VAL A 1021 -34.09 17.40 -24.76
C VAL A 1021 -33.60 18.25 -23.58
N ASN A 1022 -32.37 18.75 -23.62
CA ASN A 1022 -31.89 19.78 -22.70
C ASN A 1022 -31.87 21.12 -23.48
N LYS A 1023 -32.83 22.01 -23.15
CA LYS A 1023 -33.09 23.28 -23.84
C LYS A 1023 -32.05 24.36 -23.57
#